data_5817d3f96ef7f2b28fe163e737f2301c
#
_entry.id   5817d3f96ef7f2b28fe163e737f2301c
#
_cell.length_a   1.000
_cell.length_b   1.000
_cell.length_c   1.000
_cell.angle_alpha   90.00
_cell.angle_beta   90.00
_cell.angle_gamma   90.00
#
_symmetry.space_group_name_H-M   'P 1'
#
loop_
_entity.id
_entity.type
_entity.pdbx_description
1 polymer ?
#
loop_
_entity_poly.entity_id
_entity_poly.type
_entity_poly.pdbx_seq_one_letter_code
_entity_poly.pdbx_strand_id
1 'polypeptide(L)'
;MISAILLGWGGLSVNAEDIGDLQAQLSKAKGEKRINLLERIYYQSLETDDLDYQYRCLKDLIVETRRQRSYKAEADALAERTVFFMNNAMDDSVTTVSRQDMERLKKLGFWDFYYEIWGRIANTYVFMGQNNTAIRETQAMFDDAKKHNNLLGMGQANCIMGQAYSNLHNFEKSIEVFEKSLSELSAIDPVPSVLPEVYVYFGEALNDNKEYSKLEQLTLRWKVFLQKSMKESNMQDKPAVNIYWSYYYLACVQASLGLGKTNEASESLKEARRYIKSNMDTQLGGKWYYCSSQLAMLEGRYEEALDFNSLGAENLLANNDSSVQVLVGIQRAEILERMGRYADAARQYRDTYLLNDSLNAQETRGQIVEMNSIFQVGEKELENERLQRENERARFRFIIIVISVIVVSLAVFLFFRIRSARRLKVAHTKLQTAYDDLQAANAVIEETTAARERIESELRIASDIQMSMVPTVFPDRTGLDIYASMSPAKEVGGDMYSYLLVEETEKLYFALGDVSGKGVPASLFMAQATRLFHTLAKQRLSPAAIATSMNDELAEDNEQGMFITMFIGLLDLRTGHLDFCNAGHNPPVLLDRPSPANSHFIEMDPNAPVGLWLGLEYVGEQIDNISGTPLFIYTDGLNEAENQQQEQFGDERLLQLLGCTPFESSQQTVELLKNEVESFRDGADPSDDLTIMCVSVNNEKIRIKPSSD
;
A
#
# COMPACT_ATOMS: atom_id res chain seq x y z
N MET A 1 -0.95 -21.02 7.23
CA MET A 1 -1.06 -22.48 7.39
C MET A 1 -0.76 -23.26 6.09
N ILE A 2 -1.09 -22.75 4.88
CA ILE A 2 -0.73 -23.40 3.60
C ILE A 2 0.79 -23.49 3.43
N SER A 3 1.54 -22.44 3.74
CA SER A 3 3.01 -22.45 3.69
C SER A 3 3.68 -23.44 4.66
N ALA A 4 3.10 -23.68 5.82
CA ALA A 4 3.67 -24.59 6.82
C ALA A 4 3.64 -26.07 6.38
N ILE A 5 2.64 -26.44 5.59
CA ILE A 5 2.47 -27.80 5.08
C ILE A 5 3.27 -28.02 3.80
N LEU A 6 3.53 -26.94 3.04
CA LEU A 6 4.17 -26.99 1.71
C LEU A 6 5.72 -27.03 1.76
N LEU A 7 6.33 -26.67 2.89
CA LEU A 7 7.78 -26.58 3.02
C LEU A 7 8.49 -27.91 3.37
N GLY A 8 7.75 -29.02 3.46
CA GLY A 8 8.29 -30.33 3.82
C GLY A 8 8.96 -31.15 2.69
N TRP A 9 9.38 -30.54 1.59
CA TRP A 9 9.99 -31.29 0.47
C TRP A 9 11.42 -31.79 0.76
N GLY A 10 12.09 -31.31 1.81
CA GLY A 10 13.42 -31.79 2.23
C GLY A 10 13.42 -32.83 3.34
N GLY A 11 12.27 -33.13 3.95
CA GLY A 11 12.19 -34.07 5.05
C GLY A 11 12.51 -35.50 4.61
N LEU A 12 13.74 -35.96 4.90
CA LEU A 12 14.04 -37.37 5.06
C LEU A 12 12.91 -37.99 5.91
N SER A 13 12.34 -39.13 5.45
CA SER A 13 11.53 -39.98 6.33
C SER A 13 12.45 -40.45 7.46
N VAL A 14 12.49 -39.66 8.52
CA VAL A 14 13.21 -40.04 9.73
C VAL A 14 12.36 -41.12 10.37
N ASN A 15 12.83 -42.38 10.36
CA ASN A 15 12.30 -43.39 11.26
C ASN A 15 12.29 -42.77 12.65
N ALA A 16 11.16 -42.92 13.40
CA ALA A 16 11.04 -42.42 14.77
C ALA A 16 12.20 -43.00 15.60
N GLU A 17 13.24 -42.17 15.78
CA GLU A 17 14.38 -42.49 16.61
C GLU A 17 14.20 -41.78 17.94
N ASP A 18 14.60 -42.46 19.01
CA ASP A 18 14.59 -41.83 20.34
C ASP A 18 15.61 -40.67 20.39
N ILE A 19 15.12 -39.48 20.71
CA ILE A 19 15.93 -38.27 20.89
C ILE A 19 17.07 -38.51 21.91
N GLY A 20 16.83 -39.32 22.95
CA GLY A 20 17.81 -39.69 23.92
C GLY A 20 19.00 -40.47 23.33
N ASP A 21 18.71 -41.41 22.44
CA ASP A 21 19.73 -42.17 21.73
C ASP A 21 20.55 -41.28 20.79
N LEU A 22 19.91 -40.35 20.07
CA LEU A 22 20.60 -39.40 19.22
C LEU A 22 21.51 -38.45 20.01
N GLN A 23 21.06 -37.99 21.18
CA GLN A 23 21.89 -37.15 22.08
C GLN A 23 23.08 -37.94 22.66
N ALA A 24 22.92 -39.21 23.00
CA ALA A 24 24.03 -40.05 23.42
C ALA A 24 25.09 -40.26 22.32
N GLN A 25 24.65 -40.40 21.06
CA GLN A 25 25.54 -40.48 19.91
C GLN A 25 26.24 -39.12 19.65
N LEU A 26 25.53 -38.02 19.82
CA LEU A 26 26.02 -36.65 19.60
C LEU A 26 27.25 -36.35 20.50
N SER A 27 27.25 -36.85 21.73
CA SER A 27 28.35 -36.63 22.68
C SER A 27 29.70 -37.15 22.18
N LYS A 28 29.70 -38.18 21.33
CA LYS A 28 30.88 -38.85 20.77
C LYS A 28 31.19 -38.43 19.33
N ALA A 29 30.27 -37.77 18.65
CA ALA A 29 30.38 -37.43 17.23
C ALA A 29 31.24 -36.18 17.02
N LYS A 30 32.02 -36.17 15.93
CA LYS A 30 32.82 -35.02 15.45
C LYS A 30 32.62 -34.85 13.94
N GLY A 31 32.95 -33.66 13.44
CA GLY A 31 32.90 -33.37 12.02
C GLY A 31 31.48 -33.47 11.45
N GLU A 32 31.36 -33.75 10.18
CA GLU A 32 30.11 -33.86 9.44
C GLU A 32 29.09 -34.78 10.13
N LYS A 33 29.56 -35.86 10.75
CA LYS A 33 28.68 -36.79 11.48
C LYS A 33 27.98 -36.09 12.67
N ARG A 34 28.59 -35.07 13.26
CA ARG A 34 27.99 -34.31 14.35
C ARG A 34 26.93 -33.36 13.81
N ILE A 35 27.16 -32.74 12.64
CA ILE A 35 26.17 -31.90 11.95
C ILE A 35 24.94 -32.74 11.60
N ASN A 36 25.11 -33.89 10.97
CA ASN A 36 24.00 -34.78 10.57
C ASN A 36 23.19 -35.26 11.78
N LEU A 37 23.80 -35.47 12.91
CA LEU A 37 23.08 -35.84 14.14
C LEU A 37 22.28 -34.66 14.71
N LEU A 38 22.85 -33.44 14.69
CA LEU A 38 22.12 -32.23 15.12
C LEU A 38 20.93 -31.94 14.23
N GLU A 39 21.08 -32.13 12.92
CA GLU A 39 20.01 -32.02 11.95
C GLU A 39 18.86 -33.01 12.24
N ARG A 40 19.21 -34.29 12.47
CA ARG A 40 18.23 -35.33 12.85
C ARG A 40 17.53 -35.01 14.18
N ILE A 41 18.27 -34.51 15.19
CA ILE A 41 17.70 -34.08 16.47
C ILE A 41 16.73 -32.91 16.25
N TYR A 42 17.07 -31.94 15.40
CA TYR A 42 16.19 -30.84 15.06
C TYR A 42 14.89 -31.35 14.41
N TYR A 43 14.98 -32.15 13.37
CA TYR A 43 13.77 -32.66 12.70
C TYR A 43 12.92 -33.55 13.64
N GLN A 44 13.55 -34.37 14.51
CA GLN A 44 12.80 -35.14 15.51
C GLN A 44 12.17 -34.23 16.58
N SER A 45 12.79 -33.10 16.91
CA SER A 45 12.23 -32.14 17.86
C SER A 45 10.95 -31.50 17.36
N LEU A 46 10.71 -31.41 16.02
CA LEU A 46 9.48 -30.87 15.44
C LEU A 46 8.22 -31.69 15.78
N GLU A 47 8.37 -32.94 16.24
CA GLU A 47 7.27 -33.77 16.72
C GLU A 47 6.87 -33.43 18.17
N THR A 48 7.60 -32.57 18.85
CA THR A 48 7.30 -32.10 20.22
C THR A 48 6.53 -30.78 20.19
N ASP A 49 5.76 -30.48 21.23
CA ASP A 49 5.07 -29.18 21.39
C ASP A 49 5.97 -28.11 22.04
N ASP A 50 7.27 -28.40 22.30
CA ASP A 50 8.20 -27.48 22.94
C ASP A 50 8.96 -26.63 21.91
N LEU A 51 8.42 -25.45 21.59
CA LEU A 51 9.01 -24.51 20.63
C LEU A 51 10.41 -24.02 21.07
N ASP A 52 10.63 -23.84 22.36
CA ASP A 52 11.94 -23.39 22.87
C ASP A 52 12.99 -24.47 22.69
N TYR A 53 12.61 -25.74 22.84
CA TYR A 53 13.49 -26.87 22.56
C TYR A 53 13.80 -26.99 21.08
N GLN A 54 12.80 -26.92 20.21
CA GLN A 54 12.96 -26.92 18.75
C GLN A 54 13.95 -25.82 18.31
N TYR A 55 13.74 -24.60 18.79
CA TYR A 55 14.61 -23.47 18.44
C TYR A 55 16.04 -23.63 18.96
N ARG A 56 16.22 -24.20 20.16
CA ARG A 56 17.55 -24.51 20.69
C ARG A 56 18.29 -25.53 19.81
N CYS A 57 17.62 -26.61 19.40
CA CYS A 57 18.21 -27.61 18.52
C CYS A 57 18.69 -26.99 17.20
N LEU A 58 17.86 -26.14 16.59
CA LEU A 58 18.20 -25.44 15.37
C LEU A 58 19.37 -24.45 15.54
N LYS A 59 19.41 -23.74 16.66
CA LYS A 59 20.49 -22.83 17.00
C LYS A 59 21.80 -23.58 17.19
N ASP A 60 21.77 -24.73 17.84
CA ASP A 60 22.97 -25.57 18.04
C ASP A 60 23.49 -26.11 16.70
N LEU A 61 22.60 -26.48 15.78
CA LEU A 61 22.96 -26.88 14.42
C LEU A 61 23.68 -25.73 13.69
N ILE A 62 23.11 -24.51 13.71
CA ILE A 62 23.72 -23.33 13.06
C ILE A 62 25.09 -23.02 13.66
N VAL A 63 25.25 -23.09 14.99
CA VAL A 63 26.54 -22.85 15.66
C VAL A 63 27.57 -23.87 15.24
N GLU A 64 27.17 -25.16 15.17
CA GLU A 64 28.10 -26.24 14.81
C GLU A 64 28.52 -26.16 13.35
N THR A 65 27.59 -25.88 12.42
CA THR A 65 27.90 -25.69 10.99
C THR A 65 28.88 -24.54 10.76
N ARG A 66 28.72 -23.43 11.48
CA ARG A 66 29.67 -22.30 11.49
C ARG A 66 31.03 -22.67 12.03
N ARG A 67 31.05 -23.40 13.16
CA ARG A 67 32.31 -23.85 13.79
C ARG A 67 33.12 -24.72 12.86
N GLN A 68 32.44 -25.60 12.10
CA GLN A 68 33.07 -26.51 11.17
C GLN A 68 33.32 -25.93 9.78
N ARG A 69 32.87 -24.69 9.50
CA ARG A 69 32.91 -24.06 8.19
C ARG A 69 32.20 -24.88 7.11
N SER A 70 31.15 -25.61 7.50
CA SER A 70 30.31 -26.36 6.57
C SER A 70 29.25 -25.39 5.99
N TYR A 71 29.69 -24.58 5.03
CA TYR A 71 28.91 -23.44 4.53
C TYR A 71 27.56 -23.84 3.88
N LYS A 72 27.51 -24.99 3.21
CA LYS A 72 26.25 -25.49 2.65
C LYS A 72 25.26 -25.88 3.75
N ALA A 73 25.68 -26.66 4.73
CA ALA A 73 24.85 -27.02 5.88
C ALA A 73 24.47 -25.79 6.74
N GLU A 74 25.35 -24.75 6.79
CA GLU A 74 24.96 -23.46 7.38
C GLU A 74 23.83 -22.83 6.59
N ALA A 75 23.89 -22.83 5.24
CA ALA A 75 22.85 -22.24 4.39
C ALA A 75 21.51 -22.96 4.56
N ASP A 76 21.51 -24.30 4.55
CA ASP A 76 20.33 -25.11 4.82
C ASP A 76 19.71 -24.77 6.19
N ALA A 77 20.54 -24.75 7.24
CA ALA A 77 20.05 -24.46 8.60
C ALA A 77 19.53 -23.02 8.79
N LEU A 78 20.07 -22.05 8.05
CA LEU A 78 19.57 -20.66 8.04
C LEU A 78 18.23 -20.55 7.32
N ALA A 79 18.04 -21.28 6.22
CA ALA A 79 16.76 -21.38 5.54
C ALA A 79 15.70 -22.03 6.44
N GLU A 80 16.05 -23.13 7.11
CA GLU A 80 15.18 -23.80 8.08
C GLU A 80 14.80 -22.88 9.26
N ARG A 81 15.70 -22.00 9.71
CA ARG A 81 15.39 -21.01 10.74
C ARG A 81 14.28 -20.05 10.30
N THR A 82 14.32 -19.60 9.07
CA THR A 82 13.25 -18.75 8.51
C THR A 82 11.93 -19.51 8.45
N VAL A 83 11.95 -20.80 8.05
CA VAL A 83 10.76 -21.68 8.08
C VAL A 83 10.21 -21.82 9.49
N PHE A 84 11.10 -22.06 10.47
CA PHE A 84 10.70 -22.18 11.86
C PHE A 84 9.95 -20.92 12.33
N PHE A 85 10.47 -19.72 12.03
CA PHE A 85 9.80 -18.48 12.41
C PHE A 85 8.44 -18.32 11.73
N MET A 86 8.34 -18.63 10.44
CA MET A 86 7.06 -18.55 9.70
C MET A 86 6.02 -19.51 10.27
N ASN A 87 6.39 -20.75 10.54
CA ASN A 87 5.48 -21.77 11.04
C ASN A 87 4.93 -21.44 12.43
N ASN A 88 5.66 -20.65 13.20
CA ASN A 88 5.29 -20.25 14.56
C ASN A 88 4.78 -18.80 14.64
N ALA A 89 4.41 -18.20 13.52
CA ALA A 89 3.88 -16.82 13.42
C ALA A 89 4.79 -15.78 14.11
N MET A 90 6.10 -15.94 13.96
CA MET A 90 7.12 -15.02 14.50
C MET A 90 7.54 -13.99 13.44
N ASP A 91 6.57 -13.22 12.92
CA ASP A 91 6.74 -12.32 11.77
C ASP A 91 7.89 -11.31 11.94
N ASP A 92 8.05 -10.75 13.14
CA ASP A 92 9.17 -9.85 13.45
C ASP A 92 10.53 -10.56 13.30
N SER A 93 10.61 -11.83 13.67
CA SER A 93 11.84 -12.62 13.52
C SER A 93 12.12 -12.94 12.04
N VAL A 94 11.07 -13.23 11.27
CA VAL A 94 11.20 -13.39 9.80
C VAL A 94 11.74 -12.12 9.17
N THR A 95 11.20 -10.97 9.50
CA THR A 95 11.58 -9.70 8.87
C THR A 95 12.89 -9.13 9.38
N THR A 96 13.37 -9.49 10.58
CA THR A 96 14.60 -8.95 11.18
C THR A 96 15.75 -9.94 11.18
N VAL A 97 15.57 -11.12 11.81
CA VAL A 97 16.65 -12.11 11.93
C VAL A 97 16.98 -12.73 10.57
N SER A 98 15.96 -13.07 9.77
CA SER A 98 16.21 -13.67 8.46
C SER A 98 16.89 -12.71 7.48
N ARG A 99 16.73 -11.38 7.62
CA ARG A 99 17.53 -10.41 6.83
C ARG A 99 19.03 -10.50 7.15
N GLN A 100 19.40 -10.74 8.40
CA GLN A 100 20.81 -10.94 8.77
C GLN A 100 21.36 -12.25 8.17
N ASP A 101 20.52 -13.29 8.13
CA ASP A 101 20.87 -14.56 7.50
C ASP A 101 21.05 -14.42 5.99
N MET A 102 20.15 -13.70 5.35
CA MET A 102 20.21 -13.36 3.94
C MET A 102 21.54 -12.64 3.59
N GLU A 103 21.95 -11.64 4.39
CA GLU A 103 23.22 -10.96 4.21
C GLU A 103 24.44 -11.89 4.41
N ARG A 104 24.31 -12.87 5.31
CA ARG A 104 25.33 -13.90 5.49
C ARG A 104 25.46 -14.80 4.26
N LEU A 105 24.33 -15.25 3.71
CA LEU A 105 24.27 -16.09 2.51
C LEU A 105 24.83 -15.39 1.27
N LYS A 106 24.52 -14.10 1.12
CA LYS A 106 25.07 -13.23 0.08
C LYS A 106 26.61 -13.21 0.12
N LYS A 107 27.19 -13.03 1.31
CA LYS A 107 28.66 -13.04 1.51
C LYS A 107 29.30 -14.40 1.22
N LEU A 108 28.55 -15.49 1.38
CA LEU A 108 29.00 -16.85 1.11
C LEU A 108 28.79 -17.28 -0.34
N GLY A 109 28.03 -16.51 -1.13
CA GLY A 109 27.70 -16.81 -2.53
C GLY A 109 26.60 -17.85 -2.71
N PHE A 110 25.82 -18.16 -1.69
CA PHE A 110 24.69 -19.10 -1.76
C PHE A 110 23.43 -18.37 -2.23
N TRP A 111 23.38 -18.03 -3.52
CA TRP A 111 22.35 -17.19 -4.10
C TRP A 111 20.95 -17.80 -4.03
N ASP A 112 20.80 -19.11 -4.23
CA ASP A 112 19.48 -19.75 -4.20
C ASP A 112 18.85 -19.65 -2.80
N PHE A 113 19.62 -19.96 -1.74
CA PHE A 113 19.17 -19.79 -0.36
C PHE A 113 18.97 -18.32 0.01
N TYR A 114 19.78 -17.41 -0.54
CA TYR A 114 19.59 -15.98 -0.38
C TYR A 114 18.25 -15.52 -0.89
N TYR A 115 17.86 -15.91 -2.14
CA TYR A 115 16.56 -15.56 -2.70
C TYR A 115 15.42 -16.34 -2.04
N GLU A 116 15.64 -17.57 -1.62
CA GLU A 116 14.66 -18.34 -0.86
C GLU A 116 14.26 -17.63 0.44
N ILE A 117 15.24 -17.17 1.24
CA ILE A 117 14.95 -16.41 2.46
C ILE A 117 14.31 -15.07 2.13
N TRP A 118 14.79 -14.36 1.11
CA TRP A 118 14.18 -13.09 0.70
C TRP A 118 12.72 -13.26 0.26
N GLY A 119 12.44 -14.30 -0.50
CA GLY A 119 11.07 -14.65 -0.87
C GLY A 119 10.18 -14.92 0.34
N ARG A 120 10.69 -15.63 1.35
CA ARG A 120 9.95 -15.89 2.60
C ARG A 120 9.66 -14.61 3.37
N ILE A 121 10.61 -13.67 3.45
CA ILE A 121 10.41 -12.35 4.05
C ILE A 121 9.32 -11.59 3.27
N ALA A 122 9.39 -11.56 1.94
CA ALA A 122 8.40 -10.89 1.11
C ALA A 122 7.00 -11.53 1.24
N ASN A 123 6.95 -12.86 1.34
CA ASN A 123 5.69 -13.59 1.52
C ASN A 123 5.05 -13.33 2.90
N THR A 124 5.87 -13.11 3.94
CA THR A 124 5.36 -12.71 5.27
C THR A 124 4.59 -11.39 5.18
N TYR A 125 5.05 -10.43 4.38
CA TYR A 125 4.29 -9.19 4.15
C TYR A 125 2.94 -9.44 3.48
N VAL A 126 2.86 -10.39 2.54
CA VAL A 126 1.57 -10.79 1.95
C VAL A 126 0.62 -11.35 3.01
N PHE A 127 1.10 -12.22 3.91
CA PHE A 127 0.29 -12.77 5.00
C PHE A 127 -0.14 -11.71 6.03
N MET A 128 0.69 -10.69 6.26
CA MET A 128 0.35 -9.55 7.11
C MET A 128 -0.64 -8.57 6.43
N GLY A 129 -1.05 -8.81 5.18
CA GLY A 129 -1.88 -7.90 4.39
C GLY A 129 -1.14 -6.68 3.84
N GLN A 130 0.19 -6.60 4.02
CA GLN A 130 1.05 -5.50 3.56
C GLN A 130 1.45 -5.70 2.08
N ASN A 131 0.46 -5.73 1.21
CA ASN A 131 0.64 -6.14 -0.18
C ASN A 131 1.53 -5.16 -0.98
N ASN A 132 1.46 -3.85 -0.72
CA ASN A 132 2.32 -2.87 -1.41
C ASN A 132 3.79 -3.00 -0.97
N THR A 133 4.02 -3.29 0.30
CA THR A 133 5.37 -3.60 0.82
C THR A 133 5.92 -4.87 0.19
N ALA A 134 5.09 -5.92 0.07
CA ALA A 134 5.46 -7.16 -0.61
C ALA A 134 5.81 -6.92 -2.09
N ILE A 135 5.04 -6.10 -2.82
CA ILE A 135 5.33 -5.75 -4.22
C ILE A 135 6.67 -5.02 -4.32
N ARG A 136 6.95 -4.06 -3.44
CA ARG A 136 8.23 -3.33 -3.45
C ARG A 136 9.41 -4.26 -3.15
N GLU A 137 9.29 -5.13 -2.15
CA GLU A 137 10.33 -6.11 -1.79
C GLU A 137 10.57 -7.10 -2.93
N THR A 138 9.51 -7.61 -3.54
CA THR A 138 9.64 -8.56 -4.65
C THR A 138 10.16 -7.91 -5.91
N GLN A 139 9.85 -6.64 -6.18
CA GLN A 139 10.44 -5.91 -7.29
C GLN A 139 11.96 -5.76 -7.08
N ALA A 140 12.38 -5.38 -5.86
CA ALA A 140 13.81 -5.28 -5.53
C ALA A 140 14.52 -6.65 -5.64
N MET A 141 13.87 -7.73 -5.18
CA MET A 141 14.36 -9.10 -5.30
C MET A 141 14.49 -9.52 -6.77
N PHE A 142 13.49 -9.23 -7.59
CA PHE A 142 13.51 -9.53 -9.03
C PHE A 142 14.65 -8.83 -9.74
N ASP A 143 14.83 -7.54 -9.48
CA ASP A 143 15.88 -6.74 -10.08
C ASP A 143 17.29 -7.20 -9.66
N ASP A 144 17.45 -7.61 -8.40
CA ASP A 144 18.71 -8.20 -7.91
C ASP A 144 18.94 -9.58 -8.51
N ALA A 145 17.94 -10.46 -8.54
CA ALA A 145 18.01 -11.79 -9.15
C ALA A 145 18.35 -11.72 -10.65
N LYS A 146 17.76 -10.76 -11.35
CA LYS A 146 18.04 -10.50 -12.77
C LYS A 146 19.50 -10.10 -13.00
N LYS A 147 20.09 -9.28 -12.13
CA LYS A 147 21.52 -8.92 -12.20
C LYS A 147 22.44 -10.14 -12.04
N HIS A 148 22.01 -11.11 -11.22
CA HIS A 148 22.74 -12.33 -10.96
C HIS A 148 22.36 -13.50 -11.88
N ASN A 149 21.45 -13.29 -12.86
CA ASN A 149 20.88 -14.33 -13.74
C ASN A 149 20.29 -15.52 -12.97
N ASN A 150 19.69 -15.27 -11.82
CA ASN A 150 19.10 -16.30 -10.97
C ASN A 150 17.61 -16.47 -11.26
N LEU A 151 17.27 -17.54 -11.99
CA LEU A 151 15.87 -17.85 -12.37
C LEU A 151 14.99 -18.16 -11.17
N LEU A 152 15.54 -18.80 -10.12
CA LEU A 152 14.79 -19.11 -8.90
C LEU A 152 14.33 -17.83 -8.22
N GLY A 153 15.24 -16.88 -8.03
CA GLY A 153 14.91 -15.59 -7.44
C GLY A 153 13.90 -14.80 -8.25
N MET A 154 14.07 -14.76 -9.59
CA MET A 154 13.12 -14.07 -10.48
C MET A 154 11.72 -14.70 -10.40
N GLY A 155 11.63 -16.03 -10.57
CA GLY A 155 10.36 -16.75 -10.58
C GLY A 155 9.65 -16.71 -9.22
N GLN A 156 10.39 -16.79 -8.13
CA GLN A 156 9.82 -16.67 -6.78
C GLN A 156 9.32 -15.25 -6.49
N ALA A 157 10.06 -14.22 -6.91
CA ALA A 157 9.62 -12.83 -6.80
C ALA A 157 8.32 -12.60 -7.57
N ASN A 158 8.23 -13.09 -8.82
CA ASN A 158 7.02 -13.01 -9.64
C ASN A 158 5.84 -13.77 -9.01
N CYS A 159 6.07 -14.93 -8.37
CA CYS A 159 5.02 -15.68 -7.66
C CYS A 159 4.41 -14.86 -6.53
N ILE A 160 5.24 -14.31 -5.66
CA ILE A 160 4.78 -13.54 -4.49
C ILE A 160 4.14 -12.22 -4.93
N MET A 161 4.70 -11.57 -5.95
CA MET A 161 4.11 -10.37 -6.56
C MET A 161 2.71 -10.67 -7.14
N GLY A 162 2.54 -11.86 -7.74
CA GLY A 162 1.25 -12.34 -8.24
C GLY A 162 0.21 -12.48 -7.13
N GLN A 163 0.59 -13.03 -5.99
CA GLN A 163 -0.28 -13.13 -4.81
C GLN A 163 -0.66 -11.73 -4.30
N ALA A 164 0.31 -10.82 -4.15
CA ALA A 164 0.06 -9.48 -3.67
C ALA A 164 -0.88 -8.68 -4.61
N TYR A 165 -0.69 -8.80 -5.94
CA TYR A 165 -1.62 -8.20 -6.90
C TYR A 165 -3.01 -8.84 -6.87
N SER A 166 -3.11 -10.15 -6.65
CA SER A 166 -4.40 -10.83 -6.49
C SER A 166 -5.16 -10.32 -5.27
N ASN A 167 -4.48 -10.18 -4.12
CA ASN A 167 -5.05 -9.63 -2.90
C ASN A 167 -5.51 -8.17 -3.08
N LEU A 168 -4.83 -7.40 -3.92
CA LEU A 168 -5.23 -6.03 -4.29
C LEU A 168 -6.27 -5.99 -5.42
N HIS A 169 -6.85 -7.14 -5.81
CA HIS A 169 -7.81 -7.27 -6.91
C HIS A 169 -7.30 -6.77 -8.28
N ASN A 170 -5.98 -6.65 -8.44
CA ASN A 170 -5.35 -6.31 -9.72
C ASN A 170 -5.04 -7.60 -10.51
N PHE A 171 -6.09 -8.27 -10.95
CA PHE A 171 -5.99 -9.59 -11.56
C PHE A 171 -5.22 -9.60 -12.88
N GLU A 172 -5.28 -8.52 -13.66
CA GLU A 172 -4.53 -8.43 -14.91
C GLU A 172 -3.03 -8.56 -14.68
N LYS A 173 -2.49 -7.75 -13.75
CA LYS A 173 -1.07 -7.83 -13.37
C LYS A 173 -0.74 -9.15 -12.67
N SER A 174 -1.63 -9.64 -11.82
CA SER A 174 -1.46 -10.92 -11.12
C SER A 174 -1.24 -12.06 -12.12
N ILE A 175 -2.11 -12.18 -13.12
CA ILE A 175 -2.03 -13.20 -14.16
C ILE A 175 -0.71 -13.06 -14.96
N GLU A 176 -0.35 -11.84 -15.36
CA GLU A 176 0.89 -11.58 -16.10
C GLU A 176 2.13 -12.08 -15.37
N VAL A 177 2.26 -11.73 -14.07
CA VAL A 177 3.45 -12.11 -13.29
C VAL A 177 3.46 -13.60 -12.93
N PHE A 178 2.30 -14.25 -12.72
CA PHE A 178 2.24 -15.70 -12.53
C PHE A 178 2.67 -16.46 -13.78
N GLU A 179 2.29 -16.02 -14.99
CA GLU A 179 2.79 -16.64 -16.23
C GLU A 179 4.31 -16.51 -16.35
N LYS A 180 4.89 -15.36 -15.99
CA LYS A 180 6.34 -15.19 -15.94
C LYS A 180 6.98 -16.13 -14.93
N SER A 181 6.42 -16.22 -13.72
CA SER A 181 6.89 -17.12 -12.67
C SER A 181 6.91 -18.58 -13.13
N LEU A 182 5.80 -19.05 -13.74
CA LEU A 182 5.74 -20.41 -14.30
C LEU A 182 6.81 -20.64 -15.37
N SER A 183 7.03 -19.66 -16.25
CA SER A 183 8.03 -19.75 -17.31
C SER A 183 9.44 -19.87 -16.76
N GLU A 184 9.79 -19.03 -15.79
CA GLU A 184 11.13 -18.94 -15.17
C GLU A 184 11.43 -20.21 -14.36
N LEU A 185 10.51 -20.61 -13.48
CA LEU A 185 10.72 -21.75 -12.58
C LEU A 185 10.65 -23.10 -13.32
N SER A 186 9.85 -23.22 -14.37
CA SER A 186 9.79 -24.46 -15.17
C SER A 186 11.06 -24.72 -16.00
N ALA A 187 11.92 -23.71 -16.16
CA ALA A 187 13.20 -23.83 -16.86
C ALA A 187 14.33 -24.35 -15.95
N ILE A 188 14.08 -24.51 -14.65
CA ILE A 188 15.09 -24.96 -13.67
C ILE A 188 15.03 -26.49 -13.53
N ASP A 189 16.22 -27.11 -13.52
CA ASP A 189 16.39 -28.53 -13.26
C ASP A 189 17.48 -28.73 -12.18
N PRO A 190 17.22 -29.38 -11.04
CA PRO A 190 15.96 -30.01 -10.64
C PRO A 190 14.84 -28.97 -10.37
N VAL A 191 13.60 -29.43 -10.47
CA VAL A 191 12.40 -28.60 -10.27
C VAL A 191 12.41 -27.96 -8.87
N PRO A 192 12.29 -26.64 -8.76
CA PRO A 192 12.32 -25.97 -7.45
C PRO A 192 11.03 -26.22 -6.65
N SER A 193 11.17 -26.26 -5.33
CA SER A 193 10.08 -26.55 -4.37
C SER A 193 8.93 -25.53 -4.44
N VAL A 194 9.18 -24.31 -4.91
CA VAL A 194 8.17 -23.25 -5.06
C VAL A 194 7.25 -23.42 -6.26
N LEU A 195 7.66 -24.19 -7.30
CA LEU A 195 6.86 -24.31 -8.53
C LEU A 195 5.44 -24.88 -8.31
N PRO A 196 5.21 -25.91 -7.47
CA PRO A 196 3.85 -26.36 -7.15
C PRO A 196 2.97 -25.26 -6.56
N GLU A 197 3.53 -24.38 -5.73
CA GLU A 197 2.80 -23.26 -5.11
C GLU A 197 2.32 -22.25 -6.16
N VAL A 198 3.14 -22.01 -7.20
CA VAL A 198 2.74 -21.11 -8.30
C VAL A 198 1.48 -21.61 -8.97
N TYR A 199 1.36 -22.91 -9.23
CA TYR A 199 0.15 -23.47 -9.80
C TYR A 199 -1.08 -23.27 -8.91
N VAL A 200 -0.93 -23.42 -7.59
CA VAL A 200 -2.02 -23.22 -6.63
C VAL A 200 -2.48 -21.75 -6.66
N TYR A 201 -1.58 -20.81 -6.42
CA TYR A 201 -1.92 -19.39 -6.34
C TYR A 201 -2.39 -18.80 -7.67
N PHE A 202 -1.78 -19.24 -8.76
CA PHE A 202 -2.23 -18.85 -10.11
C PHE A 202 -3.62 -19.37 -10.43
N GLY A 203 -3.90 -20.63 -10.04
CA GLY A 203 -5.23 -21.21 -10.17
C GLY A 203 -6.28 -20.45 -9.38
N GLU A 204 -5.98 -20.06 -8.15
CA GLU A 204 -6.85 -19.21 -7.31
C GLU A 204 -7.10 -17.85 -7.96
N ALA A 205 -6.05 -17.15 -8.41
CA ALA A 205 -6.18 -15.87 -9.10
C ALA A 205 -7.04 -15.94 -10.37
N LEU A 206 -6.93 -16.99 -11.16
CA LEU A 206 -7.75 -17.21 -12.35
C LEU A 206 -9.21 -17.49 -11.98
N ASN A 207 -9.45 -18.26 -10.91
CA ASN A 207 -10.79 -18.54 -10.43
C ASN A 207 -11.48 -17.27 -9.92
N ASP A 208 -10.77 -16.45 -9.12
CA ASP A 208 -11.31 -15.22 -8.54
C ASP A 208 -11.63 -14.18 -9.61
N ASN A 209 -10.83 -14.13 -10.67
CA ASN A 209 -11.11 -13.30 -11.85
C ASN A 209 -12.10 -13.94 -12.84
N LYS A 210 -12.67 -15.11 -12.53
CA LYS A 210 -13.61 -15.85 -13.39
C LYS A 210 -13.06 -16.22 -14.77
N GLU A 211 -11.73 -16.32 -14.90
CA GLU A 211 -11.03 -16.71 -16.13
C GLU A 211 -10.99 -18.25 -16.29
N TYR A 212 -12.16 -18.88 -16.24
CA TYR A 212 -12.32 -20.34 -16.18
C TYR A 212 -11.70 -21.09 -17.37
N SER A 213 -11.70 -20.49 -18.55
CA SER A 213 -11.05 -21.09 -19.73
C SER A 213 -9.52 -21.12 -19.59
N LYS A 214 -8.92 -20.09 -19.00
CA LYS A 214 -7.48 -20.08 -18.71
C LYS A 214 -7.16 -21.03 -17.56
N LEU A 215 -8.04 -21.09 -16.55
CA LEU A 215 -7.90 -22.05 -15.46
C LEU A 215 -7.91 -23.49 -15.97
N GLU A 216 -8.80 -23.84 -16.90
CA GLU A 216 -8.82 -25.16 -17.55
C GLU A 216 -7.50 -25.42 -18.28
N GLN A 217 -6.96 -24.47 -19.04
CA GLN A 217 -5.67 -24.60 -19.71
C GLN A 217 -4.52 -24.77 -18.70
N LEU A 218 -4.55 -24.04 -17.59
CA LEU A 218 -3.57 -24.18 -16.53
C LEU A 218 -3.60 -25.57 -15.90
N THR A 219 -4.80 -26.16 -15.68
CA THR A 219 -4.92 -27.52 -15.13
C THR A 219 -4.30 -28.56 -16.04
N LEU A 220 -4.34 -28.39 -17.34
CA LEU A 220 -3.66 -29.32 -18.29
C LEU A 220 -2.13 -29.27 -18.07
N ARG A 221 -1.54 -28.09 -17.97
CA ARG A 221 -0.10 -27.92 -17.68
C ARG A 221 0.25 -28.50 -16.31
N TRP A 222 -0.59 -28.22 -15.32
CA TRP A 222 -0.41 -28.65 -13.92
C TRP A 222 -0.45 -30.19 -13.81
N LYS A 223 -1.37 -30.85 -14.50
CA LYS A 223 -1.44 -32.32 -14.55
C LYS A 223 -0.14 -32.94 -15.04
N VAL A 224 0.37 -32.45 -16.17
CA VAL A 224 1.63 -32.95 -16.77
C VAL A 224 2.79 -32.73 -15.76
N PHE A 225 2.85 -31.60 -15.13
CA PHE A 225 3.84 -31.28 -14.09
C PHE A 225 3.76 -32.27 -12.91
N LEU A 226 2.59 -32.49 -12.32
CA LEU A 226 2.42 -33.40 -11.18
C LEU A 226 2.78 -34.84 -11.56
N GLN A 227 2.37 -35.30 -12.75
CA GLN A 227 2.70 -36.62 -13.22
C GLN A 227 4.20 -36.85 -13.46
N LYS A 228 4.91 -35.82 -13.94
CA LYS A 228 6.36 -35.83 -14.10
C LYS A 228 7.06 -35.89 -12.76
N SER A 229 6.71 -34.98 -11.86
CA SER A 229 7.32 -34.86 -10.53
C SER A 229 7.15 -36.13 -9.69
N MET A 230 6.01 -36.81 -9.79
CA MET A 230 5.79 -38.10 -9.12
C MET A 230 6.74 -39.21 -9.61
N LYS A 231 7.04 -39.22 -10.90
CA LYS A 231 7.92 -40.28 -11.51
C LYS A 231 9.38 -40.06 -11.11
N GLU A 232 9.82 -38.79 -11.09
CA GLU A 232 11.22 -38.43 -10.86
C GLU A 232 11.62 -38.53 -9.38
N SER A 233 10.69 -38.28 -8.44
CA SER A 233 11.02 -38.21 -7.04
C SER A 233 10.75 -39.44 -6.17
N ASN A 234 10.25 -40.51 -6.74
CA ASN A 234 9.80 -41.72 -6.00
C ASN A 234 8.83 -41.41 -4.85
N MET A 235 8.00 -40.36 -5.01
CA MET A 235 7.19 -39.73 -3.97
C MET A 235 5.73 -40.23 -3.97
N GLN A 236 5.40 -41.36 -4.57
CA GLN A 236 4.01 -41.81 -4.79
C GLN A 236 3.15 -41.87 -3.51
N ASP A 237 3.77 -42.03 -2.34
CA ASP A 237 3.06 -42.20 -1.03
C ASP A 237 3.30 -41.07 0.00
N LYS A 238 3.90 -39.95 -0.37
CA LYS A 238 4.14 -38.87 0.58
C LYS A 238 2.90 -37.98 0.77
N PRO A 239 2.51 -37.61 2.00
CA PRO A 239 1.35 -36.77 2.30
C PRO A 239 1.31 -35.44 1.53
N ALA A 240 2.45 -34.79 1.32
CA ALA A 240 2.57 -33.54 0.58
C ALA A 240 2.09 -33.64 -0.88
N VAL A 241 2.30 -34.77 -1.55
CA VAL A 241 1.86 -35.01 -2.94
C VAL A 241 0.34 -35.04 -3.01
N ASN A 242 -0.32 -35.65 -2.02
CA ASN A 242 -1.77 -35.70 -1.96
C ASN A 242 -2.39 -34.29 -1.84
N ILE A 243 -1.72 -33.38 -1.15
CA ILE A 243 -2.15 -31.99 -1.02
C ILE A 243 -2.18 -31.29 -2.39
N TYR A 244 -1.13 -31.42 -3.18
CA TYR A 244 -1.07 -30.80 -4.51
C TYR A 244 -2.07 -31.42 -5.51
N TRP A 245 -2.30 -32.73 -5.44
CA TRP A 245 -3.37 -33.37 -6.20
C TRP A 245 -4.76 -32.89 -5.75
N SER A 246 -4.95 -32.65 -4.46
CA SER A 246 -6.20 -32.07 -3.95
C SER A 246 -6.46 -30.68 -4.52
N TYR A 247 -5.46 -29.80 -4.49
CA TYR A 247 -5.56 -28.47 -5.11
C TYR A 247 -5.80 -28.55 -6.62
N TYR A 248 -5.09 -29.42 -7.31
CA TYR A 248 -5.27 -29.65 -8.74
C TYR A 248 -6.71 -30.03 -9.07
N TYR A 249 -7.27 -31.04 -8.38
CA TYR A 249 -8.64 -31.47 -8.68
C TYR A 249 -9.67 -30.42 -8.26
N LEU A 250 -9.44 -29.67 -7.18
CA LEU A 250 -10.31 -28.55 -6.80
C LEU A 250 -10.28 -27.44 -7.87
N ALA A 251 -9.12 -27.14 -8.45
CA ALA A 251 -9.02 -26.20 -9.58
C ALA A 251 -9.76 -26.71 -10.82
N CYS A 252 -9.68 -28.03 -11.12
CA CYS A 252 -10.48 -28.63 -12.19
C CYS A 252 -11.99 -28.49 -11.92
N VAL A 253 -12.43 -28.69 -10.66
CA VAL A 253 -13.83 -28.47 -10.27
C VAL A 253 -14.25 -27.04 -10.54
N GLN A 254 -13.47 -26.06 -10.06
CA GLN A 254 -13.77 -24.64 -10.23
C GLN A 254 -13.85 -24.24 -11.70
N ALA A 255 -12.90 -24.69 -12.51
CA ALA A 255 -12.93 -24.47 -13.97
C ALA A 255 -14.19 -25.07 -14.59
N SER A 256 -14.50 -26.32 -14.27
CA SER A 256 -15.65 -27.04 -14.83
C SER A 256 -16.99 -26.40 -14.41
N LEU A 257 -17.13 -26.00 -13.13
CA LEU A 257 -18.32 -25.32 -12.64
C LEU A 257 -18.51 -23.97 -13.33
N GLY A 258 -17.44 -23.20 -13.46
CA GLY A 258 -17.47 -21.90 -14.14
C GLY A 258 -17.80 -21.99 -15.63
N LEU A 259 -17.44 -23.12 -16.29
CA LEU A 259 -17.75 -23.40 -17.68
C LEU A 259 -19.09 -24.16 -17.87
N GLY A 260 -19.83 -24.45 -16.80
CA GLY A 260 -21.10 -25.16 -16.84
C GLY A 260 -20.99 -26.67 -17.10
N LYS A 261 -19.79 -27.26 -16.95
CA LYS A 261 -19.49 -28.68 -17.20
C LYS A 261 -19.72 -29.52 -15.93
N THR A 262 -20.96 -29.68 -15.51
CA THR A 262 -21.31 -30.31 -14.21
C THR A 262 -20.84 -31.76 -14.06
N ASN A 263 -20.85 -32.57 -15.16
CA ASN A 263 -20.35 -33.95 -15.15
C ASN A 263 -18.84 -33.99 -14.84
N GLU A 264 -18.03 -33.13 -15.49
CA GLU A 264 -16.60 -33.08 -15.28
C GLU A 264 -16.28 -32.57 -13.86
N ALA A 265 -17.06 -31.61 -13.36
CA ALA A 265 -16.96 -31.13 -11.99
C ALA A 265 -17.23 -32.25 -10.98
N SER A 266 -18.29 -33.07 -11.21
CA SER A 266 -18.62 -34.20 -10.33
C SER A 266 -17.52 -35.26 -10.28
N GLU A 267 -16.92 -35.60 -11.43
CA GLU A 267 -15.77 -36.52 -11.47
C GLU A 267 -14.55 -35.98 -10.74
N SER A 268 -14.23 -34.69 -10.98
CA SER A 268 -13.10 -34.05 -10.34
C SER A 268 -13.31 -33.94 -8.83
N LEU A 269 -14.54 -33.71 -8.34
CA LEU A 269 -14.88 -33.69 -6.90
C LEU A 269 -14.64 -35.07 -6.27
N LYS A 270 -14.99 -36.15 -6.93
CA LYS A 270 -14.74 -37.50 -6.44
C LYS A 270 -13.25 -37.78 -6.32
N GLU A 271 -12.47 -37.37 -7.31
CA GLU A 271 -11.02 -37.54 -7.28
C GLU A 271 -10.40 -36.64 -6.19
N ALA A 272 -10.80 -35.37 -6.07
CA ALA A 272 -10.35 -34.49 -4.98
C ALA A 272 -10.58 -35.13 -3.59
N ARG A 273 -11.77 -35.73 -3.38
CA ARG A 273 -12.13 -36.42 -2.14
C ARG A 273 -11.19 -37.57 -1.79
N ARG A 274 -10.69 -38.29 -2.80
CA ARG A 274 -9.72 -39.41 -2.62
C ARG A 274 -8.40 -38.93 -2.08
N TYR A 275 -7.94 -37.75 -2.52
CA TYR A 275 -6.65 -37.18 -2.09
C TYR A 275 -6.77 -36.42 -0.75
N ILE A 276 -7.89 -35.74 -0.49
CA ILE A 276 -8.12 -35.00 0.76
C ILE A 276 -8.23 -35.98 1.95
N LYS A 277 -8.90 -37.15 1.78
CA LYS A 277 -9.03 -38.23 2.78
C LYS A 277 -9.27 -37.75 4.24
N SER A 278 -8.22 -37.85 5.06
CA SER A 278 -8.23 -37.48 6.48
C SER A 278 -8.15 -35.97 6.72
N ASN A 279 -7.91 -35.16 5.70
CA ASN A 279 -7.76 -33.70 5.83
C ASN A 279 -9.08 -32.95 5.58
N MET A 280 -10.22 -33.61 5.83
CA MET A 280 -11.54 -32.98 5.65
C MET A 280 -11.82 -31.87 6.67
N ASP A 281 -11.17 -31.90 7.83
CA ASP A 281 -11.28 -30.86 8.87
C ASP A 281 -10.32 -29.69 8.63
N THR A 282 -9.71 -29.62 7.45
CA THR A 282 -8.78 -28.56 7.03
C THR A 282 -9.43 -27.62 6.02
N GLN A 283 -8.74 -26.55 5.67
CA GLN A 283 -9.15 -25.63 4.62
C GLN A 283 -9.44 -26.33 3.27
N LEU A 284 -8.70 -27.39 2.93
CA LEU A 284 -8.95 -28.18 1.71
C LEU A 284 -10.33 -28.86 1.74
N GLY A 285 -10.70 -29.42 2.89
CA GLY A 285 -12.05 -29.99 3.08
C GLY A 285 -13.13 -28.92 2.98
N GLY A 286 -12.90 -27.76 3.56
CA GLY A 286 -13.79 -26.60 3.43
C GLY A 286 -14.01 -26.18 1.98
N LYS A 287 -12.94 -26.08 1.19
CA LYS A 287 -13.02 -25.80 -0.26
C LYS A 287 -13.76 -26.91 -1.02
N TRP A 288 -13.56 -28.15 -0.66
CA TRP A 288 -14.28 -29.27 -1.24
C TRP A 288 -15.80 -29.18 -0.96
N TYR A 289 -16.20 -28.91 0.28
CA TYR A 289 -17.61 -28.71 0.65
C TYR A 289 -18.23 -27.52 -0.09
N TYR A 290 -17.50 -26.41 -0.20
CA TYR A 290 -17.95 -25.24 -0.96
C TYR A 290 -18.23 -25.57 -2.41
N CYS A 291 -17.32 -26.27 -3.10
CA CYS A 291 -17.48 -26.70 -4.49
C CYS A 291 -18.60 -27.73 -4.63
N SER A 292 -18.76 -28.65 -3.66
CA SER A 292 -19.85 -29.64 -3.64
C SER A 292 -21.21 -28.95 -3.51
N SER A 293 -21.31 -27.95 -2.65
CA SER A 293 -22.50 -27.11 -2.51
C SER A 293 -22.84 -26.41 -3.84
N GLN A 294 -21.84 -25.86 -4.50
CA GLN A 294 -22.01 -25.15 -5.78
C GLN A 294 -22.50 -26.10 -6.88
N LEU A 295 -21.94 -27.30 -6.97
CA LEU A 295 -22.39 -28.32 -7.92
C LEU A 295 -23.84 -28.73 -7.64
N ALA A 296 -24.17 -29.05 -6.37
CA ALA A 296 -25.51 -29.45 -5.97
C ALA A 296 -26.54 -28.33 -6.28
N MET A 297 -26.17 -27.07 -6.08
CA MET A 297 -27.01 -25.92 -6.43
C MET A 297 -27.26 -25.85 -7.96
N LEU A 298 -26.25 -26.06 -8.78
CA LEU A 298 -26.39 -26.08 -10.25
C LEU A 298 -27.25 -27.24 -10.76
N GLU A 299 -27.23 -28.35 -10.06
CA GLU A 299 -28.05 -29.55 -10.36
C GLU A 299 -29.46 -29.47 -9.77
N GLY A 300 -29.81 -28.38 -9.06
CA GLY A 300 -31.13 -28.16 -8.46
C GLY A 300 -31.36 -28.93 -7.15
N ARG A 301 -30.32 -29.54 -6.57
CA ARG A 301 -30.37 -30.31 -5.30
C ARG A 301 -30.11 -29.36 -4.12
N TYR A 302 -31.03 -28.42 -3.91
CA TYR A 302 -30.82 -27.26 -3.03
C TYR A 302 -30.66 -27.63 -1.54
N GLU A 303 -31.38 -28.63 -1.04
CA GLU A 303 -31.23 -29.10 0.37
C GLU A 303 -29.81 -29.66 0.58
N GLU A 304 -29.34 -30.51 -0.31
CA GLU A 304 -27.99 -31.06 -0.25
C GLU A 304 -26.92 -29.97 -0.39
N ALA A 305 -27.19 -28.96 -1.25
CA ALA A 305 -26.31 -27.79 -1.39
C ALA A 305 -26.21 -27.02 -0.05
N LEU A 306 -27.33 -26.88 0.68
CA LEU A 306 -27.36 -26.20 1.97
C LEU A 306 -26.61 -26.97 3.06
N ASP A 307 -26.71 -28.32 3.04
CA ASP A 307 -25.96 -29.18 3.96
C ASP A 307 -24.45 -29.06 3.71
N PHE A 308 -24.01 -29.16 2.47
CA PHE A 308 -22.60 -28.96 2.11
C PHE A 308 -22.12 -27.54 2.47
N ASN A 309 -22.91 -26.51 2.21
CA ASN A 309 -22.56 -25.15 2.59
C ASN A 309 -22.39 -25.02 4.11
N SER A 310 -23.23 -25.68 4.92
CA SER A 310 -23.13 -25.64 6.38
C SER A 310 -21.87 -26.34 6.88
N LEU A 311 -21.56 -27.55 6.35
CA LEU A 311 -20.34 -28.29 6.68
C LEU A 311 -19.07 -27.51 6.25
N GLY A 312 -19.12 -26.84 5.08
CA GLY A 312 -18.04 -25.98 4.63
C GLY A 312 -17.84 -24.78 5.53
N ALA A 313 -18.94 -24.14 5.98
CA ALA A 313 -18.90 -23.03 6.91
C ALA A 313 -18.26 -23.41 8.25
N GLU A 314 -18.65 -24.53 8.85
CA GLU A 314 -18.05 -25.01 10.11
C GLU A 314 -16.55 -25.24 9.99
N ASN A 315 -16.11 -25.86 8.90
CA ASN A 315 -14.71 -26.14 8.64
C ASN A 315 -13.86 -24.87 8.44
N LEU A 316 -14.41 -23.91 7.72
CA LEU A 316 -13.70 -22.67 7.37
C LEU A 316 -13.70 -21.67 8.54
N LEU A 317 -14.75 -21.68 9.37
CA LEU A 317 -14.82 -20.90 10.62
C LEU A 317 -13.74 -21.33 11.63
N ALA A 318 -13.47 -22.62 11.71
CA ALA A 318 -12.41 -23.14 12.59
C ALA A 318 -11.01 -22.62 12.24
N ASN A 319 -10.81 -22.12 11.01
CA ASN A 319 -9.52 -21.60 10.51
C ASN A 319 -9.42 -20.07 10.51
N ASN A 320 -10.38 -19.34 11.10
CA ASN A 320 -10.40 -17.87 11.24
C ASN A 320 -10.24 -17.05 9.94
N ASP A 321 -10.65 -17.60 8.80
CA ASP A 321 -10.63 -16.87 7.52
C ASP A 321 -11.96 -16.14 7.28
N SER A 322 -12.00 -14.88 7.63
CA SER A 322 -13.21 -14.05 7.55
C SER A 322 -13.67 -13.79 6.10
N SER A 323 -12.74 -13.77 5.13
CA SER A 323 -13.09 -13.54 3.72
C SER A 323 -13.88 -14.71 3.14
N VAL A 324 -13.57 -15.91 3.57
CA VAL A 324 -14.30 -17.11 3.19
C VAL A 324 -15.71 -17.15 3.76
N GLN A 325 -15.92 -16.56 4.96
CA GLN A 325 -17.27 -16.44 5.55
C GLN A 325 -18.21 -15.64 4.64
N VAL A 326 -17.70 -14.61 3.97
CA VAL A 326 -18.48 -13.81 3.01
C VAL A 326 -18.89 -14.67 1.81
N LEU A 327 -17.93 -15.42 1.22
CA LEU A 327 -18.22 -16.31 0.08
C LEU A 327 -19.25 -17.38 0.42
N VAL A 328 -19.10 -18.05 1.56
CA VAL A 328 -20.05 -19.08 2.03
C VAL A 328 -21.40 -18.45 2.35
N GLY A 329 -21.42 -17.25 2.92
CA GLY A 329 -22.65 -16.51 3.24
C GLY A 329 -23.44 -16.10 1.99
N ILE A 330 -22.74 -15.63 0.93
CA ILE A 330 -23.35 -15.32 -0.37
C ILE A 330 -23.94 -16.59 -0.98
N GLN A 331 -23.15 -17.66 -1.04
CA GLN A 331 -23.60 -18.95 -1.59
C GLN A 331 -24.84 -19.46 -0.84
N ARG A 332 -24.87 -19.37 0.50
CA ARG A 332 -26.04 -19.74 1.31
C ARG A 332 -27.28 -18.93 0.96
N ALA A 333 -27.12 -17.64 0.76
CA ALA A 333 -28.22 -16.77 0.39
C ALA A 333 -28.77 -17.12 -1.00
N GLU A 334 -27.89 -17.42 -1.98
CA GLU A 334 -28.28 -17.85 -3.32
C GLU A 334 -29.03 -19.19 -3.29
N ILE A 335 -28.58 -20.15 -2.48
CA ILE A 335 -29.27 -21.42 -2.30
C ILE A 335 -30.68 -21.18 -1.73
N LEU A 336 -30.80 -20.39 -0.66
CA LEU A 336 -32.08 -20.08 -0.04
C LEU A 336 -33.04 -19.35 -1.01
N GLU A 337 -32.52 -18.48 -1.85
CA GLU A 337 -33.29 -17.80 -2.91
C GLU A 337 -33.81 -18.81 -3.94
N ARG A 338 -32.97 -19.72 -4.41
CA ARG A 338 -33.36 -20.79 -5.35
C ARG A 338 -34.41 -21.76 -4.75
N MET A 339 -34.38 -21.94 -3.42
CA MET A 339 -35.40 -22.70 -2.69
C MET A 339 -36.72 -21.92 -2.50
N GLY A 340 -36.81 -20.66 -2.92
CA GLY A 340 -37.97 -19.79 -2.69
C GLY A 340 -38.07 -19.25 -1.26
N ARG A 341 -37.03 -19.43 -0.43
CA ARG A 341 -36.97 -18.95 0.96
C ARG A 341 -36.47 -17.51 1.02
N TYR A 342 -37.16 -16.60 0.33
CA TYR A 342 -36.74 -15.22 0.10
C TYR A 342 -36.48 -14.42 1.39
N ALA A 343 -37.26 -14.66 2.45
CA ALA A 343 -37.08 -13.96 3.73
C ALA A 343 -35.75 -14.39 4.42
N ASP A 344 -35.39 -15.64 4.31
CA ASP A 344 -34.15 -16.18 4.87
C ASP A 344 -32.95 -15.74 4.02
N ALA A 345 -33.08 -15.78 2.69
CA ALA A 345 -32.09 -15.29 1.77
C ALA A 345 -31.79 -13.80 2.01
N ALA A 346 -32.82 -12.96 2.14
CA ALA A 346 -32.65 -11.53 2.42
C ALA A 346 -31.96 -11.26 3.75
N ARG A 347 -32.24 -12.03 4.80
CA ARG A 347 -31.51 -11.95 6.08
C ARG A 347 -30.04 -12.33 5.90
N GLN A 348 -29.80 -13.44 5.22
CA GLN A 348 -28.43 -13.91 4.97
C GLN A 348 -27.63 -12.91 4.13
N TYR A 349 -28.20 -12.34 3.05
CA TYR A 349 -27.55 -11.31 2.27
C TYR A 349 -27.21 -10.07 3.11
N ARG A 350 -28.14 -9.60 3.95
CA ARG A 350 -27.90 -8.47 4.85
C ARG A 350 -26.76 -8.75 5.82
N ASP A 351 -26.77 -9.92 6.48
CA ASP A 351 -25.78 -10.26 7.48
C ASP A 351 -24.38 -10.44 6.82
N THR A 352 -24.36 -11.03 5.64
CA THR A 352 -23.13 -11.16 4.85
C THR A 352 -22.63 -9.81 4.33
N TYR A 353 -23.55 -8.92 3.93
CA TYR A 353 -23.20 -7.57 3.52
C TYR A 353 -22.56 -6.78 4.67
N LEU A 354 -23.13 -6.83 5.87
CA LEU A 354 -22.58 -6.15 7.06
C LEU A 354 -21.19 -6.69 7.42
N LEU A 355 -21.00 -8.01 7.30
CA LEU A 355 -19.68 -8.63 7.50
C LEU A 355 -18.67 -8.14 6.46
N ASN A 356 -19.04 -8.15 5.19
CA ASN A 356 -18.20 -7.70 4.08
C ASN A 356 -17.83 -6.22 4.22
N ASP A 357 -18.78 -5.37 4.61
CA ASP A 357 -18.56 -3.96 4.86
C ASP A 357 -17.54 -3.73 5.98
N SER A 358 -17.68 -4.48 7.08
CA SER A 358 -16.73 -4.46 8.19
C SER A 358 -15.31 -4.89 7.77
N LEU A 359 -15.19 -5.94 6.94
CA LEU A 359 -13.91 -6.43 6.43
C LEU A 359 -13.25 -5.42 5.49
N ASN A 360 -14.03 -4.84 4.59
CA ASN A 360 -13.53 -3.80 3.68
C ASN A 360 -13.04 -2.55 4.43
N ALA A 361 -13.73 -2.16 5.50
CA ALA A 361 -13.30 -1.06 6.36
C ALA A 361 -11.97 -1.40 7.07
N GLN A 362 -11.84 -2.62 7.60
CA GLN A 362 -10.61 -3.09 8.22
C GLN A 362 -9.45 -3.17 7.22
N GLU A 363 -9.70 -3.67 6.01
CA GLU A 363 -8.71 -3.73 4.94
C GLU A 363 -8.24 -2.33 4.52
N THR A 364 -9.18 -1.38 4.39
CA THR A 364 -8.86 0.02 4.05
C THR A 364 -7.98 0.65 5.12
N ARG A 365 -8.29 0.43 6.41
CA ARG A 365 -7.43 0.87 7.53
C ARG A 365 -6.04 0.26 7.45
N GLY A 366 -5.96 -1.04 7.21
CA GLY A 366 -4.68 -1.74 7.01
C GLY A 366 -3.84 -1.14 5.89
N GLN A 367 -4.46 -0.83 4.76
CA GLN A 367 -3.80 -0.19 3.61
C GLN A 367 -3.30 1.23 3.94
N ILE A 368 -4.06 2.01 4.72
CA ILE A 368 -3.65 3.34 5.19
C ILE A 368 -2.43 3.22 6.11
N VAL A 369 -2.47 2.31 7.09
CA VAL A 369 -1.33 2.06 8.00
C VAL A 369 -0.10 1.61 7.21
N GLU A 370 -0.27 0.72 6.25
CA GLU A 370 0.82 0.27 5.38
C GLU A 370 1.41 1.45 4.59
N MET A 371 0.57 2.31 4.02
CA MET A 371 1.00 3.47 3.24
C MET A 371 1.78 4.46 4.10
N ASN A 372 1.30 4.72 5.33
CA ASN A 372 2.01 5.55 6.31
C ASN A 372 3.38 4.94 6.69
N SER A 373 3.43 3.62 6.90
CA SER A 373 4.69 2.93 7.20
C SER A 373 5.70 3.01 6.03
N ILE A 374 5.23 2.82 4.78
CA ILE A 374 6.06 2.97 3.58
C ILE A 374 6.60 4.39 3.50
N PHE A 375 5.78 5.39 3.81
CA PHE A 375 6.15 6.79 3.81
C PHE A 375 7.23 7.10 4.84
N GLN A 376 7.04 6.69 6.10
CA GLN A 376 8.04 6.87 7.16
C GLN A 376 9.38 6.19 6.85
N VAL A 377 9.34 5.00 6.22
CA VAL A 377 10.57 4.33 5.76
C VAL A 377 11.26 5.14 4.68
N GLY A 378 10.51 5.67 3.72
CA GLY A 378 11.04 6.53 2.66
C GLY A 378 11.69 7.82 3.21
N GLU A 379 11.06 8.47 4.19
CA GLU A 379 11.63 9.63 4.88
C GLU A 379 12.94 9.30 5.60
N LYS A 380 12.96 8.18 6.35
CA LYS A 380 14.19 7.72 7.03
C LYS A 380 15.30 7.34 6.05
N GLU A 381 14.96 6.76 4.91
CA GLU A 381 15.92 6.47 3.84
C GLU A 381 16.50 7.77 3.26
N LEU A 382 15.66 8.75 3.01
CA LEU A 382 16.08 10.07 2.50
C LEU A 382 16.97 10.80 3.52
N GLU A 383 16.60 10.75 4.80
CA GLU A 383 17.39 11.31 5.90
C GLU A 383 18.74 10.57 6.06
N ASN A 384 18.74 9.24 5.96
CA ASN A 384 19.98 8.45 5.98
C ASN A 384 20.88 8.76 4.77
N GLU A 385 20.31 8.90 3.57
CA GLU A 385 21.09 9.35 2.41
C GLU A 385 21.66 10.76 2.61
N ARG A 386 20.86 11.67 3.19
CA ARG A 386 21.31 13.02 3.54
C ARG A 386 22.46 12.97 4.54
N LEU A 387 22.32 12.20 5.62
CA LEU A 387 23.36 11.99 6.62
C LEU A 387 24.61 11.32 6.04
N GLN A 388 24.46 10.37 5.12
CA GLN A 388 25.58 9.76 4.41
C GLN A 388 26.32 10.79 3.53
N ARG A 389 25.58 11.60 2.77
CA ARG A 389 26.17 12.68 1.97
C ARG A 389 26.85 13.75 2.85
N GLU A 390 26.28 14.06 4.01
CA GLU A 390 26.89 14.97 4.99
C GLU A 390 28.19 14.36 5.60
N ASN A 391 28.17 13.07 5.92
CA ASN A 391 29.35 12.34 6.39
C ASN A 391 30.44 12.22 5.32
N GLU A 392 30.09 11.96 4.09
CA GLU A 392 31.02 11.97 2.96
C GLU A 392 31.64 13.34 2.76
N ARG A 393 30.81 14.41 2.81
CA ARG A 393 31.30 15.79 2.76
C ARG A 393 32.17 16.17 3.96
N ALA A 394 31.88 15.65 5.14
CA ALA A 394 32.70 15.83 6.34
C ALA A 394 34.03 15.09 6.22
N ARG A 395 34.02 13.83 5.71
CA ARG A 395 35.23 13.06 5.39
C ARG A 395 36.07 13.78 4.31
N PHE A 396 35.43 14.28 3.27
CA PHE A 396 36.11 15.05 2.21
C PHE A 396 36.75 16.32 2.75
N ARG A 397 36.02 17.07 3.60
CA ARG A 397 36.59 18.26 4.30
C ARG A 397 37.74 17.89 5.21
N PHE A 398 37.63 16.79 5.96
CA PHE A 398 38.71 16.30 6.80
C PHE A 398 39.95 15.90 5.98
N ILE A 399 39.77 15.22 4.86
CA ILE A 399 40.87 14.87 3.94
C ILE A 399 41.51 16.12 3.36
N ILE A 400 40.72 17.14 2.97
CA ILE A 400 41.24 18.42 2.47
C ILE A 400 42.03 19.15 3.57
N ILE A 401 41.56 19.14 4.81
CA ILE A 401 42.29 19.74 5.94
C ILE A 401 43.61 19.00 6.17
N VAL A 402 43.63 17.68 6.17
CA VAL A 402 44.85 16.86 6.32
C VAL A 402 45.81 17.12 5.16
N ILE A 403 45.32 17.15 3.93
CA ILE A 403 46.14 17.47 2.76
C ILE A 403 46.66 18.91 2.86
N SER A 404 45.81 19.86 3.30
CA SER A 404 46.25 21.26 3.48
C SER A 404 47.33 21.41 4.54
N VAL A 405 47.24 20.67 5.64
CA VAL A 405 48.26 20.62 6.70
C VAL A 405 49.59 20.04 6.15
N ILE A 406 49.48 18.95 5.37
CA ILE A 406 50.66 18.33 4.71
C ILE A 406 51.26 19.30 3.69
N VAL A 407 50.40 19.97 2.89
CA VAL A 407 50.88 20.95 1.89
C VAL A 407 51.53 22.17 2.56
N VAL A 408 50.91 22.65 3.68
CA VAL A 408 51.51 23.76 4.45
C VAL A 408 52.85 23.35 5.06
N SER A 409 52.95 22.11 5.61
CA SER A 409 54.22 21.58 6.17
C SER A 409 55.27 21.39 5.10
N LEU A 410 54.89 20.90 3.91
CA LEU A 410 55.75 20.83 2.73
C LEU A 410 56.09 22.22 2.18
N ALA A 411 55.15 23.13 2.22
CA ALA A 411 55.39 24.52 1.77
C ALA A 411 56.35 25.26 2.69
N VAL A 412 56.23 25.04 4.03
CA VAL A 412 57.21 25.58 5.01
C VAL A 412 58.59 24.96 4.83
N PHE A 413 58.64 23.64 4.58
CA PHE A 413 59.92 22.98 4.28
C PHE A 413 60.53 23.45 2.92
N LEU A 414 59.73 23.58 1.90
CA LEU A 414 60.12 24.13 0.60
C LEU A 414 60.46 25.64 0.69
N PHE A 415 59.71 26.42 1.49
CA PHE A 415 60.01 27.84 1.71
C PHE A 415 61.41 28.04 2.28
N PHE A 416 61.85 27.22 3.25
CA PHE A 416 63.24 27.25 3.75
C PHE A 416 64.24 26.81 2.70
N ARG A 417 63.89 25.89 1.80
CA ARG A 417 64.74 25.48 0.67
C ARG A 417 64.74 26.48 -0.47
N ILE A 418 63.60 27.11 -0.74
CA ILE A 418 63.39 28.06 -1.88
C ILE A 418 63.85 29.48 -1.55
N ARG A 419 63.92 29.85 -0.26
CA ARG A 419 64.48 31.14 0.15
C ARG A 419 65.96 31.24 -0.25
N SER A 420 66.63 30.11 -0.42
CA SER A 420 68.00 30.04 -0.95
C SER A 420 68.05 30.09 -2.48
N ALA A 421 66.94 29.75 -3.21
CA ALA A 421 66.90 29.66 -4.68
C ALA A 421 66.11 30.80 -5.36
N ARG A 422 65.44 31.67 -4.61
CA ARG A 422 64.43 32.62 -5.11
C ARG A 422 64.91 34.04 -5.50
N ARG A 423 66.15 34.22 -5.82
CA ARG A 423 66.49 35.52 -6.53
C ARG A 423 66.35 35.48 -8.07
N LEU A 424 65.96 34.32 -8.63
CA LEU A 424 65.98 34.21 -10.11
C LEU A 424 64.67 33.84 -10.82
N LYS A 425 63.55 33.68 -10.15
CA LYS A 425 62.33 33.16 -10.82
C LYS A 425 61.01 33.91 -10.55
N VAL A 426 61.04 35.19 -10.20
CA VAL A 426 59.84 35.97 -9.82
C VAL A 426 58.99 36.46 -10.99
N ALA A 427 59.45 36.35 -12.24
CA ALA A 427 58.74 36.93 -13.38
C ALA A 427 57.78 36.00 -14.15
N HIS A 428 57.85 34.67 -13.94
CA HIS A 428 57.11 33.73 -14.80
C HIS A 428 55.82 33.15 -14.21
N THR A 429 55.58 33.33 -12.91
CA THR A 429 54.49 32.56 -12.21
C THR A 429 53.20 33.36 -12.01
N LYS A 430 53.14 34.63 -12.34
CA LYS A 430 51.89 35.42 -12.11
C LYS A 430 50.79 35.23 -13.17
N LEU A 431 51.07 34.60 -14.26
CA LEU A 431 50.08 34.43 -15.35
C LEU A 431 49.40 33.07 -15.32
N GLN A 432 49.99 32.06 -14.67
CA GLN A 432 49.44 30.69 -14.66
C GLN A 432 48.38 30.51 -13.57
N THR A 433 48.49 31.16 -12.42
CA THR A 433 47.57 31.01 -11.31
C THR A 433 46.18 31.61 -11.52
N ALA A 434 46.05 32.63 -12.38
CA ALA A 434 44.77 33.24 -12.70
C ALA A 434 43.90 32.36 -13.62
N TYR A 435 44.50 31.41 -14.35
CA TYR A 435 43.76 30.52 -15.26
C TYR A 435 43.17 29.30 -14.55
N ASP A 436 43.88 28.79 -13.53
CA ASP A 436 43.46 27.57 -12.81
C ASP A 436 42.33 27.89 -11.82
N ASP A 437 42.31 29.09 -11.25
CA ASP A 437 41.22 29.52 -10.33
C ASP A 437 39.85 29.71 -11.03
N LEU A 438 39.89 30.10 -12.32
CA LEU A 438 38.66 30.28 -13.11
C LEU A 438 38.03 28.94 -13.54
N GLN A 439 38.83 27.91 -13.73
CA GLN A 439 38.37 26.59 -14.14
C GLN A 439 37.73 25.83 -12.95
N ALA A 440 38.26 26.00 -11.73
CA ALA A 440 37.71 25.41 -10.54
C ALA A 440 36.35 26.03 -10.15
N ALA A 441 36.18 27.32 -10.33
CA ALA A 441 34.92 28.01 -10.03
C ALA A 441 33.80 27.61 -11.01
N ASN A 442 34.11 27.39 -12.29
CA ASN A 442 33.11 26.96 -13.26
C ASN A 442 32.61 25.52 -13.01
N ALA A 443 33.48 24.59 -12.58
CA ALA A 443 33.09 23.22 -12.27
C ALA A 443 32.11 23.12 -11.09
N VAL A 444 32.28 23.94 -10.05
CA VAL A 444 31.38 23.99 -8.89
C VAL A 444 30.00 24.59 -9.26
N ILE A 445 29.99 25.55 -10.20
CA ILE A 445 28.73 26.16 -10.65
C ILE A 445 27.93 25.17 -11.51
N GLU A 446 28.56 24.39 -12.37
CA GLU A 446 27.86 23.37 -13.17
C GLU A 446 27.28 22.27 -12.33
N GLU A 447 27.99 21.79 -11.29
CA GLU A 447 27.52 20.73 -10.41
C GLU A 447 26.33 21.18 -9.53
N THR A 448 26.38 22.41 -8.99
CA THR A 448 25.28 22.98 -8.21
C THR A 448 24.05 23.30 -9.05
N THR A 449 24.23 23.70 -10.32
CA THR A 449 23.12 24.01 -11.22
C THR A 449 22.39 22.72 -11.63
N ALA A 450 23.12 21.66 -11.95
CA ALA A 450 22.55 20.37 -12.33
C ALA A 450 21.79 19.72 -11.16
N ALA A 451 22.29 19.84 -9.92
CA ALA A 451 21.60 19.35 -8.72
C ALA A 451 20.30 20.13 -8.45
N ARG A 452 20.31 21.44 -8.65
CA ARG A 452 19.14 22.28 -8.49
C ARG A 452 18.06 21.98 -9.53
N GLU A 453 18.42 21.88 -10.79
CA GLU A 453 17.48 21.54 -11.89
C GLU A 453 16.81 20.18 -11.68
N ARG A 454 17.53 19.20 -11.08
CA ARG A 454 16.97 17.88 -10.77
C ARG A 454 15.92 17.97 -9.68
N ILE A 455 16.20 18.70 -8.58
CA ILE A 455 15.25 18.89 -7.47
C ILE A 455 14.02 19.65 -7.97
N GLU A 456 14.20 20.72 -8.74
CA GLU A 456 13.08 21.49 -9.33
C GLU A 456 12.22 20.62 -10.26
N SER A 457 12.82 19.68 -11.00
CA SER A 457 12.11 18.75 -11.86
C SER A 457 11.30 17.71 -11.05
N GLU A 458 11.86 17.18 -9.96
CA GLU A 458 11.17 16.22 -9.08
C GLU A 458 9.99 16.89 -8.34
N LEU A 459 10.16 18.10 -7.88
CA LEU A 459 9.10 18.90 -7.24
C LEU A 459 7.98 19.24 -8.23
N ARG A 460 8.30 19.54 -9.49
CA ARG A 460 7.28 19.79 -10.51
C ARG A 460 6.43 18.54 -10.79
N ILE A 461 7.04 17.36 -10.82
CA ILE A 461 6.29 16.09 -10.95
C ILE A 461 5.37 15.89 -9.74
N ALA A 462 5.83 16.19 -8.53
CA ALA A 462 5.00 16.12 -7.33
C ALA A 462 3.81 17.09 -7.41
N SER A 463 4.01 18.28 -7.92
CA SER A 463 2.96 19.27 -8.18
C SER A 463 1.91 18.77 -9.16
N ASP A 464 2.35 18.21 -10.29
CA ASP A 464 1.44 17.64 -11.28
C ASP A 464 0.57 16.52 -10.70
N ILE A 465 1.16 15.66 -9.84
CA ILE A 465 0.43 14.61 -9.14
C ILE A 465 -0.60 15.21 -8.17
N GLN A 466 -0.20 16.19 -7.37
CA GLN A 466 -1.07 16.86 -6.40
C GLN A 466 -2.25 17.53 -7.12
N MET A 467 -1.97 18.30 -8.17
CA MET A 467 -3.02 18.98 -8.94
C MET A 467 -3.98 18.01 -9.63
N SER A 468 -3.57 16.79 -9.91
CA SER A 468 -4.45 15.75 -10.43
C SER A 468 -5.44 15.19 -9.39
N MET A 469 -5.21 15.44 -8.09
CA MET A 469 -6.08 14.98 -7.00
C MET A 469 -7.25 15.92 -6.73
N VAL A 470 -7.16 17.18 -7.16
CA VAL A 470 -8.24 18.15 -7.01
C VAL A 470 -9.13 18.15 -8.26
N PRO A 471 -10.46 18.29 -8.08
CA PRO A 471 -11.39 18.30 -9.21
C PRO A 471 -11.14 19.48 -10.15
N THR A 472 -10.90 19.22 -11.42
CA THR A 472 -10.76 20.25 -12.47
C THR A 472 -11.99 20.40 -13.34
N VAL A 473 -12.94 19.47 -13.24
CA VAL A 473 -14.21 19.46 -13.98
C VAL A 473 -15.33 19.58 -12.97
N PHE A 474 -16.20 20.54 -13.16
CA PHE A 474 -17.35 20.79 -12.29
C PHE A 474 -18.63 20.29 -12.93
N PRO A 475 -19.68 19.93 -12.14
CA PRO A 475 -20.92 19.37 -12.67
C PRO A 475 -21.69 20.42 -13.49
N ASP A 476 -21.95 20.11 -14.74
CA ASP A 476 -22.87 20.90 -15.59
C ASP A 476 -24.32 20.47 -15.32
N ARG A 477 -24.96 21.13 -14.36
CA ARG A 477 -26.30 20.82 -13.92
C ARG A 477 -27.15 22.08 -13.79
N THR A 478 -28.31 22.07 -14.41
CA THR A 478 -29.25 23.19 -14.31
C THR A 478 -29.60 23.48 -12.85
N GLY A 479 -29.35 24.70 -12.40
CA GLY A 479 -29.66 25.16 -11.06
C GLY A 479 -28.53 24.97 -10.04
N LEU A 480 -27.43 24.33 -10.38
CA LEU A 480 -26.21 24.27 -9.61
C LEU A 480 -25.10 24.96 -10.39
N ASP A 481 -24.37 25.86 -9.74
CA ASP A 481 -23.20 26.52 -10.27
C ASP A 481 -22.11 26.47 -9.19
N ILE A 482 -21.10 25.66 -9.39
CA ILE A 482 -19.97 25.48 -8.49
C ILE A 482 -18.67 25.62 -9.27
N TYR A 483 -17.75 26.37 -8.72
CA TYR A 483 -16.39 26.51 -9.26
C TYR A 483 -15.39 26.72 -8.14
N ALA A 484 -14.19 26.18 -8.32
CA ALA A 484 -13.07 26.39 -7.41
C ALA A 484 -11.75 26.54 -8.18
N SER A 485 -10.81 27.27 -7.60
CA SER A 485 -9.47 27.46 -8.12
C SER A 485 -8.47 27.35 -6.98
N MET A 486 -7.34 26.68 -7.24
CA MET A 486 -6.22 26.57 -6.32
C MET A 486 -4.94 26.99 -7.02
N SER A 487 -4.12 27.78 -6.34
CA SER A 487 -2.82 28.24 -6.81
C SER A 487 -1.81 28.09 -5.66
N PRO A 488 -0.95 27.06 -5.72
CA PRO A 488 0.07 26.86 -4.70
C PRO A 488 1.09 28.01 -4.66
N ALA A 489 1.54 28.37 -3.45
CA ALA A 489 2.58 29.39 -3.26
C ALA A 489 3.99 28.89 -3.60
N LYS A 490 4.20 27.59 -3.54
CA LYS A 490 5.43 26.89 -3.92
C LYS A 490 5.12 25.81 -4.95
N GLU A 491 6.09 24.98 -5.24
CA GLU A 491 5.92 23.87 -6.19
C GLU A 491 4.78 22.92 -5.79
N VAL A 492 4.58 22.70 -4.47
CA VAL A 492 3.48 21.92 -3.91
C VAL A 492 2.89 22.65 -2.70
N GLY A 493 1.56 22.57 -2.52
CA GLY A 493 0.80 23.27 -1.48
C GLY A 493 0.15 22.37 -0.44
N GLY A 494 -0.42 23.00 0.61
CA GLY A 494 -1.22 22.36 1.66
C GLY A 494 -2.71 22.40 1.41
N ASP A 495 -3.17 23.34 0.61
CA ASP A 495 -4.58 23.59 0.33
C ASP A 495 -5.27 22.41 -0.37
N MET A 496 -6.55 22.26 -0.08
CA MET A 496 -7.40 21.30 -0.80
C MET A 496 -8.80 21.85 -1.03
N TYR A 497 -9.39 21.42 -2.12
CA TYR A 497 -10.85 21.45 -2.26
C TYR A 497 -11.34 20.17 -2.92
N SER A 498 -12.58 19.82 -2.64
CA SER A 498 -13.20 18.65 -3.21
C SER A 498 -14.72 18.76 -3.20
N TYR A 499 -15.37 18.00 -4.05
CA TYR A 499 -16.82 17.87 -4.03
C TYR A 499 -17.28 16.46 -4.44
N LEU A 500 -18.48 16.08 -4.03
CA LEU A 500 -19.16 14.87 -4.43
C LEU A 500 -20.65 15.15 -4.62
N LEU A 501 -21.11 15.04 -5.85
CA LEU A 501 -22.54 15.13 -6.17
C LEU A 501 -23.15 13.73 -6.09
N VAL A 502 -24.14 13.56 -5.21
CA VAL A 502 -24.94 12.34 -5.07
C VAL A 502 -26.24 12.54 -5.82
N GLU A 503 -26.27 12.15 -7.10
CA GLU A 503 -27.38 12.42 -8.00
C GLU A 503 -28.72 11.82 -7.54
N GLU A 504 -28.69 10.62 -6.94
CA GLU A 504 -29.90 9.92 -6.47
C GLU A 504 -30.65 10.69 -5.37
N THR A 505 -29.94 11.42 -4.53
CA THR A 505 -30.51 12.20 -3.42
C THR A 505 -30.52 13.70 -3.69
N GLU A 506 -29.94 14.13 -4.81
CA GLU A 506 -29.77 15.53 -5.18
C GLU A 506 -29.03 16.35 -4.12
N LYS A 507 -28.00 15.73 -3.54
CA LYS A 507 -27.16 16.33 -2.51
C LYS A 507 -25.74 16.54 -2.99
N LEU A 508 -25.19 17.70 -2.70
CA LEU A 508 -23.79 18.04 -2.98
C LEU A 508 -23.02 18.12 -1.68
N TYR A 509 -22.04 17.23 -1.52
CA TYR A 509 -20.97 17.39 -0.54
C TYR A 509 -19.86 18.22 -1.13
N PHE A 510 -19.30 19.13 -0.38
CA PHE A 510 -18.14 19.91 -0.79
C PHE A 510 -17.30 20.26 0.44
N ALA A 511 -16.01 20.41 0.23
CA ALA A 511 -15.08 20.82 1.26
C ALA A 511 -13.97 21.67 0.68
N LEU A 512 -13.46 22.57 1.50
CA LEU A 512 -12.26 23.35 1.25
C LEU A 512 -11.49 23.39 2.57
N GLY A 513 -10.16 23.27 2.51
CA GLY A 513 -9.33 23.24 3.71
C GLY A 513 -7.90 23.60 3.41
N ASP A 514 -7.19 24.01 4.46
CA ASP A 514 -5.77 24.37 4.45
C ASP A 514 -5.02 23.59 5.52
N VAL A 515 -3.92 22.95 5.12
CA VAL A 515 -3.07 22.12 5.96
C VAL A 515 -1.97 22.97 6.59
N SER A 516 -1.78 22.82 7.88
CA SER A 516 -0.69 23.48 8.63
C SER A 516 0.68 23.18 8.02
N GLY A 517 1.48 24.22 7.75
CA GLY A 517 2.82 24.09 7.16
C GLY A 517 2.81 24.19 5.64
N LYS A 518 3.96 23.97 4.99
CA LYS A 518 4.12 24.20 3.53
C LYS A 518 5.01 23.14 2.90
N GLY A 519 4.86 22.97 1.58
CA GLY A 519 5.69 22.06 0.78
C GLY A 519 5.29 20.60 0.89
N VAL A 520 6.25 19.69 0.71
CA VAL A 520 5.98 18.25 0.55
C VAL A 520 5.20 17.62 1.73
N PRO A 521 5.51 17.88 3.01
CA PRO A 521 4.71 17.31 4.11
C PRO A 521 3.25 17.74 4.08
N ALA A 522 2.99 19.04 3.87
CA ALA A 522 1.63 19.56 3.80
C ALA A 522 0.85 18.98 2.62
N SER A 523 1.48 18.84 1.46
CA SER A 523 0.84 18.26 0.27
C SER A 523 0.43 16.80 0.45
N LEU A 524 1.19 16.04 1.23
CA LEU A 524 0.88 14.64 1.54
C LEU A 524 -0.27 14.50 2.55
N PHE A 525 -0.29 15.34 3.56
CA PHE A 525 -1.40 15.40 4.51
C PHE A 525 -2.69 15.84 3.82
N MET A 526 -2.61 16.81 2.90
CA MET A 526 -3.70 17.23 2.03
C MET A 526 -4.26 16.07 1.20
N ALA A 527 -3.39 15.25 0.61
CA ALA A 527 -3.81 14.09 -0.18
C ALA A 527 -4.58 13.07 0.68
N GLN A 528 -4.17 12.84 1.92
CA GLN A 528 -4.87 11.97 2.87
C GLN A 528 -6.23 12.58 3.24
N ALA A 529 -6.29 13.86 3.59
CA ALA A 529 -7.52 14.55 3.93
C ALA A 529 -8.53 14.54 2.77
N THR A 530 -8.08 14.79 1.54
CA THR A 530 -8.91 14.73 0.33
C THR A 530 -9.51 13.35 0.13
N ARG A 531 -8.70 12.31 0.31
CA ARG A 531 -9.16 10.92 0.14
C ARG A 531 -10.15 10.50 1.21
N LEU A 532 -9.91 10.88 2.47
CA LEU A 532 -10.81 10.62 3.60
C LEU A 532 -12.15 11.32 3.40
N PHE A 533 -12.14 12.62 3.07
CA PHE A 533 -13.36 13.35 2.77
C PHE A 533 -14.21 12.62 1.72
N HIS A 534 -13.61 12.24 0.59
CA HIS A 534 -14.31 11.52 -0.47
C HIS A 534 -14.91 10.20 -0.01
N THR A 535 -14.18 9.47 0.82
CA THR A 535 -14.61 8.16 1.34
C THR A 535 -15.79 8.31 2.30
N LEU A 536 -15.73 9.29 3.20
CA LEU A 536 -16.76 9.54 4.20
C LEU A 536 -18.02 10.20 3.61
N ALA A 537 -17.85 11.10 2.64
CA ALA A 537 -18.96 11.70 1.91
C ALA A 537 -19.79 10.65 1.15
N LYS A 538 -19.15 9.62 0.57
CA LYS A 538 -19.85 8.48 -0.06
C LYS A 538 -20.68 7.67 0.92
N GLN A 539 -20.35 7.66 2.22
CA GLN A 539 -21.14 7.01 3.26
C GLN A 539 -22.36 7.81 3.69
N ARG A 540 -22.57 8.98 3.09
CA ARG A 540 -23.71 9.86 3.35
C ARG A 540 -23.79 10.38 4.80
N LEU A 541 -22.66 10.55 5.43
CA LEU A 541 -22.55 11.11 6.78
C LEU A 541 -22.86 12.61 6.76
N SER A 542 -23.25 13.15 7.94
CA SER A 542 -23.37 14.60 8.10
C SER A 542 -21.99 15.27 8.10
N PRO A 543 -21.88 16.58 7.77
CA PRO A 543 -20.61 17.32 7.79
C PRO A 543 -19.85 17.19 9.10
N ALA A 544 -20.53 17.27 10.23
CA ALA A 544 -19.94 17.10 11.56
C ALA A 544 -19.41 15.67 11.78
N ALA A 545 -20.17 14.65 11.35
CA ALA A 545 -19.71 13.27 11.45
C ALA A 545 -18.52 12.99 10.52
N ILE A 546 -18.46 13.63 9.36
CA ILE A 546 -17.29 13.58 8.47
C ILE A 546 -16.09 14.21 9.18
N ALA A 547 -16.23 15.42 9.73
CA ALA A 547 -15.16 16.10 10.45
C ALA A 547 -14.65 15.29 11.64
N THR A 548 -15.54 14.71 12.46
CA THR A 548 -15.18 13.83 13.58
C THR A 548 -14.39 12.61 13.13
N SER A 549 -14.90 11.91 12.11
CA SER A 549 -14.24 10.72 11.59
C SER A 549 -12.89 11.04 10.93
N MET A 550 -12.81 12.14 10.18
CA MET A 550 -11.55 12.61 9.60
C MET A 550 -10.54 12.99 10.69
N ASN A 551 -11.00 13.62 11.76
CA ASN A 551 -10.14 14.00 12.87
C ASN A 551 -9.50 12.79 13.53
N ASP A 552 -10.28 11.76 13.84
CA ASP A 552 -9.76 10.57 14.50
C ASP A 552 -8.75 9.84 13.62
N GLU A 553 -9.05 9.67 12.33
CA GLU A 553 -8.14 9.01 11.38
C GLU A 553 -6.85 9.83 11.12
N LEU A 554 -6.94 11.18 11.09
CA LEU A 554 -5.78 12.05 10.84
C LEU A 554 -4.97 12.35 12.10
N ALA A 555 -5.57 12.27 13.30
CA ALA A 555 -4.88 12.45 14.56
C ALA A 555 -4.18 11.16 15.04
N GLU A 556 -4.59 9.98 14.54
CA GLU A 556 -3.93 8.71 14.83
C GLU A 556 -2.55 8.70 14.16
N ASP A 557 -1.51 8.42 14.92
CA ASP A 557 -0.09 8.39 14.48
C ASP A 557 0.45 9.71 13.90
N ASN A 558 -0.15 10.85 14.23
CA ASN A 558 0.27 12.17 13.79
C ASN A 558 1.44 12.73 14.62
N GLU A 559 2.60 12.10 14.55
CA GLU A 559 3.80 12.52 15.31
C GLU A 559 4.30 13.93 14.93
N GLN A 560 3.98 14.41 13.72
CA GLN A 560 4.39 15.74 13.27
C GLN A 560 3.46 16.85 13.73
N GLY A 561 2.33 16.50 14.35
CA GLY A 561 1.35 17.48 14.84
C GLY A 561 0.73 18.32 13.72
N MET A 562 0.61 17.78 12.52
CA MET A 562 -0.03 18.45 11.40
C MET A 562 -1.55 18.44 11.58
N PHE A 563 -2.20 19.45 11.10
CA PHE A 563 -3.65 19.56 11.14
C PHE A 563 -4.15 20.26 9.87
N ILE A 564 -5.42 20.17 9.63
CA ILE A 564 -6.08 20.87 8.54
C ILE A 564 -7.28 21.68 9.06
N THR A 565 -7.34 22.95 8.70
CA THR A 565 -8.57 23.72 8.85
C THR A 565 -9.50 23.36 7.70
N MET A 566 -10.78 23.11 7.98
CA MET A 566 -11.71 22.69 6.91
C MET A 566 -13.10 23.31 7.09
N PHE A 567 -13.69 23.69 5.97
CA PHE A 567 -15.12 23.87 5.85
C PHE A 567 -15.72 22.69 5.06
N ILE A 568 -16.67 21.99 5.66
CA ILE A 568 -17.37 20.85 5.05
C ILE A 568 -18.85 21.20 4.94
N GLY A 569 -19.40 21.16 3.73
CA GLY A 569 -20.79 21.46 3.43
C GLY A 569 -21.53 20.28 2.79
N LEU A 570 -22.80 20.17 3.13
CA LEU A 570 -23.78 19.27 2.51
C LEU A 570 -25.01 20.08 2.09
N LEU A 571 -25.13 20.33 0.81
CA LEU A 571 -26.20 21.12 0.22
C LEU A 571 -27.26 20.21 -0.41
N ASP A 572 -28.50 20.33 0.06
CA ASP A 572 -29.64 19.72 -0.62
C ASP A 572 -30.11 20.68 -1.76
N LEU A 573 -29.88 20.24 -2.98
CA LEU A 573 -30.14 21.06 -4.18
C LEU A 573 -31.61 21.36 -4.38
N ARG A 574 -32.53 20.55 -3.84
CA ARG A 574 -34.00 20.73 -4.02
C ARG A 574 -34.54 21.77 -3.08
N THR A 575 -34.00 21.85 -1.88
CA THR A 575 -34.48 22.75 -0.83
C THR A 575 -33.62 23.99 -0.71
N GLY A 576 -32.36 23.92 -1.08
CA GLY A 576 -31.33 24.91 -0.79
C GLY A 576 -30.80 24.81 0.65
N HIS A 577 -31.22 23.79 1.40
CA HIS A 577 -30.76 23.57 2.78
C HIS A 577 -29.29 23.19 2.81
N LEU A 578 -28.52 23.87 3.61
CA LEU A 578 -27.11 23.65 3.81
C LEU A 578 -26.86 23.18 5.23
N ASP A 579 -26.43 21.94 5.40
CA ASP A 579 -25.77 21.47 6.60
C ASP A 579 -24.26 21.72 6.44
N PHE A 580 -23.58 22.19 7.47
CA PHE A 580 -22.14 22.39 7.38
C PHE A 580 -21.44 22.18 8.72
N CYS A 581 -20.13 22.04 8.65
CA CYS A 581 -19.23 22.02 9.79
C CYS A 581 -17.98 22.81 9.43
N ASN A 582 -17.71 23.86 10.20
CA ASN A 582 -16.45 24.57 10.08
C ASN A 582 -15.48 24.08 11.16
N ALA A 583 -14.45 23.42 10.75
CA ALA A 583 -13.38 22.88 11.58
C ALA A 583 -12.17 23.84 11.59
N GLY A 584 -12.31 24.97 12.23
CA GLY A 584 -11.24 25.97 12.39
C GLY A 584 -10.84 26.72 11.13
N HIS A 585 -11.67 26.69 10.09
CA HIS A 585 -11.39 27.35 8.80
C HIS A 585 -11.94 28.78 8.79
N ASN A 586 -11.46 29.59 7.84
CA ASN A 586 -11.95 30.97 7.64
C ASN A 586 -13.48 30.97 7.46
N PRO A 587 -14.20 31.95 8.02
CA PRO A 587 -15.64 32.03 7.89
C PRO A 587 -16.03 32.28 6.43
N PRO A 588 -16.95 31.48 5.85
CA PRO A 588 -17.46 31.72 4.51
C PRO A 588 -18.28 33.01 4.41
N VAL A 589 -18.38 33.53 3.20
CA VAL A 589 -19.21 34.71 2.89
C VAL A 589 -20.47 34.28 2.14
N LEU A 590 -21.62 34.75 2.63
CA LEU A 590 -22.87 34.70 1.87
C LEU A 590 -23.07 36.01 1.06
N LEU A 591 -23.35 35.85 -0.23
CA LEU A 591 -23.59 36.98 -1.15
C LEU A 591 -25.06 37.27 -1.24
N ASP A 592 -25.62 38.11 -0.37
CA ASP A 592 -27.03 38.42 -0.34
C ASP A 592 -27.51 39.09 -1.63
N ARG A 593 -28.70 38.69 -2.13
CA ARG A 593 -29.33 39.24 -3.33
C ARG A 593 -30.72 39.77 -3.00
N PRO A 594 -31.17 40.79 -3.64
CA PRO A 594 -30.67 41.52 -4.82
C PRO A 594 -29.66 42.63 -4.53
N SER A 595 -29.25 42.84 -3.28
CA SER A 595 -28.30 43.91 -2.92
C SER A 595 -26.99 43.31 -2.44
N PRO A 596 -25.94 43.22 -3.29
CA PRO A 596 -24.62 42.71 -2.87
C PRO A 596 -23.99 43.49 -1.69
N ALA A 597 -24.47 44.70 -1.42
CA ALA A 597 -24.02 45.54 -0.29
C ALA A 597 -24.26 44.92 1.10
N ASN A 598 -25.01 43.82 1.19
CA ASN A 598 -25.29 43.12 2.44
C ASN A 598 -24.56 41.78 2.57
N SER A 599 -23.50 41.53 1.78
CA SER A 599 -22.68 40.35 1.92
C SER A 599 -22.00 40.33 3.31
N HIS A 600 -22.03 39.17 3.94
CA HIS A 600 -21.57 39.03 5.31
C HIS A 600 -20.90 37.66 5.54
N PHE A 601 -20.05 37.60 6.52
CA PHE A 601 -19.50 36.34 7.02
C PHE A 601 -20.57 35.55 7.77
N ILE A 602 -20.56 34.21 7.59
CA ILE A 602 -21.41 33.34 8.39
C ILE A 602 -20.89 33.35 9.82
N GLU A 603 -21.76 33.73 10.78
CA GLU A 603 -21.45 33.58 12.20
C GLU A 603 -21.57 32.09 12.57
N MET A 604 -20.55 31.54 13.23
CA MET A 604 -20.44 30.10 13.51
C MET A 604 -19.80 29.86 14.87
N ASP A 605 -20.18 28.74 15.50
CA ASP A 605 -19.51 28.27 16.70
C ASP A 605 -18.12 27.69 16.36
N PRO A 606 -17.09 27.98 17.17
CA PRO A 606 -15.74 27.52 16.85
C PRO A 606 -15.58 26.03 17.11
N ASN A 607 -15.16 25.26 16.10
CA ASN A 607 -14.60 23.93 16.23
C ASN A 607 -13.08 23.98 16.05
N ALA A 608 -12.37 22.98 16.58
CA ALA A 608 -10.92 22.85 16.37
C ALA A 608 -10.62 22.40 14.92
N PRO A 609 -9.44 22.71 14.38
CA PRO A 609 -8.95 22.07 13.16
C PRO A 609 -8.92 20.54 13.27
N VAL A 610 -9.05 19.87 12.14
CA VAL A 610 -9.07 18.41 12.03
C VAL A 610 -7.65 17.85 12.14
N GLY A 611 -7.47 16.78 12.90
CA GLY A 611 -6.18 16.09 13.05
C GLY A 611 -5.36 16.52 14.25
N LEU A 612 -5.86 17.45 15.11
CA LEU A 612 -5.11 17.96 16.27
C LEU A 612 -5.05 16.96 17.42
N TRP A 613 -6.18 16.39 17.84
CA TRP A 613 -6.27 15.45 18.96
C TRP A 613 -7.35 14.39 18.72
N LEU A 614 -7.09 13.17 19.11
CA LEU A 614 -8.06 12.09 19.07
C LEU A 614 -9.29 12.37 19.93
N GLY A 615 -10.46 11.92 19.46
CA GLY A 615 -11.71 11.97 20.22
C GLY A 615 -12.37 13.35 20.27
N LEU A 616 -12.05 14.27 19.37
CA LEU A 616 -12.78 15.52 19.22
C LEU A 616 -14.11 15.26 18.53
N GLU A 617 -15.19 15.72 19.13
CA GLU A 617 -16.52 15.73 18.51
C GLU A 617 -16.79 17.11 17.90
N TYR A 618 -17.16 17.14 16.64
CA TYR A 618 -17.45 18.35 15.89
C TYR A 618 -18.94 18.67 15.91
N VAL A 619 -19.26 19.94 16.07
CA VAL A 619 -20.62 20.42 16.02
C VAL A 619 -20.92 20.93 14.60
N GLY A 620 -22.00 20.47 14.03
CA GLY A 620 -22.50 20.93 12.73
C GLY A 620 -23.57 22.00 12.91
N GLU A 621 -23.66 22.87 11.94
CA GLU A 621 -24.66 23.93 11.86
C GLU A 621 -25.44 23.81 10.55
N GLN A 622 -26.52 24.57 10.43
CA GLN A 622 -27.38 24.52 9.26
C GLN A 622 -27.90 25.92 8.87
N ILE A 623 -28.11 26.09 7.60
CA ILE A 623 -28.84 27.22 7.03
C ILE A 623 -30.04 26.67 6.26
N ASP A 624 -31.22 27.11 6.61
CA ASP A 624 -32.47 26.57 6.08
C ASP A 624 -32.54 26.65 4.54
N ASN A 625 -32.04 27.72 3.96
CA ASN A 625 -32.08 27.88 2.49
C ASN A 625 -31.07 28.93 2.00
N ILE A 626 -30.12 28.50 1.17
CA ILE A 626 -29.17 29.36 0.47
C ILE A 626 -29.49 29.50 -1.02
N SER A 627 -30.70 29.12 -1.47
CA SER A 627 -31.07 29.24 -2.88
C SER A 627 -31.11 30.70 -3.33
N GLY A 628 -30.31 31.00 -4.33
CA GLY A 628 -30.16 32.37 -4.86
C GLY A 628 -29.14 33.21 -4.09
N THR A 629 -28.54 32.68 -3.02
CA THR A 629 -27.47 33.32 -2.22
C THR A 629 -26.20 32.53 -2.39
N PRO A 630 -25.26 32.94 -3.27
CA PRO A 630 -24.00 32.23 -3.45
C PRO A 630 -23.17 32.18 -2.16
N LEU A 631 -22.61 31.01 -1.88
CA LEU A 631 -21.70 30.75 -0.79
C LEU A 631 -20.25 30.83 -1.30
N PHE A 632 -19.43 31.62 -0.66
CA PHE A 632 -18.03 31.83 -1.00
C PHE A 632 -17.13 31.36 0.13
N ILE A 633 -16.17 30.49 -0.17
CA ILE A 633 -15.26 29.85 0.77
C ILE A 633 -13.84 30.06 0.25
N TYR A 634 -12.89 30.34 1.15
CA TYR A 634 -11.52 30.66 0.77
C TYR A 634 -10.52 30.30 1.87
N THR A 635 -9.28 30.02 1.50
CA THR A 635 -8.15 29.86 2.43
C THR A 635 -7.54 31.21 2.77
N ASP A 636 -6.77 31.27 3.86
CA ASP A 636 -6.14 32.50 4.37
C ASP A 636 -5.18 33.15 3.36
N GLY A 637 -4.62 32.37 2.43
CA GLY A 637 -3.84 32.93 1.32
C GLY A 637 -4.59 33.96 0.45
N LEU A 638 -5.92 34.12 0.64
CA LEU A 638 -6.67 35.20 0.02
C LEU A 638 -6.58 36.49 0.84
N ASN A 639 -7.05 36.48 2.08
CA ASN A 639 -7.15 37.68 2.91
C ASN A 639 -5.80 38.06 3.54
N GLU A 640 -4.89 37.12 3.71
CA GLU A 640 -3.53 37.35 4.17
C GLU A 640 -2.51 37.58 3.04
N ALA A 641 -2.94 37.60 1.78
CA ALA A 641 -2.08 37.95 0.66
C ALA A 641 -1.40 39.32 0.90
N GLU A 642 -0.08 39.33 0.84
CA GLU A 642 0.74 40.54 1.12
C GLU A 642 1.20 41.21 -0.18
N ASN A 643 1.22 42.54 -0.17
CA ASN A 643 1.86 43.33 -1.21
C ASN A 643 3.35 43.58 -0.89
N GLN A 644 4.06 44.30 -1.77
CA GLN A 644 5.49 44.63 -1.56
C GLN A 644 5.76 45.45 -0.28
N GLN A 645 4.75 46.11 0.29
CA GLN A 645 4.81 46.84 1.53
C GLN A 645 4.46 46.02 2.77
N GLN A 646 4.19 44.72 2.59
CA GLN A 646 3.73 43.79 3.63
C GLN A 646 2.35 44.16 4.23
N GLU A 647 1.52 44.86 3.46
CA GLU A 647 0.12 45.08 3.81
C GLU A 647 -0.70 43.86 3.35
N GLN A 648 -1.63 43.42 4.21
CA GLN A 648 -2.53 42.31 3.88
C GLN A 648 -3.72 42.81 3.03
N PHE A 649 -4.25 41.91 2.19
CA PHE A 649 -5.45 42.15 1.38
C PHE A 649 -6.66 42.45 2.25
N GLY A 650 -6.89 41.67 3.28
CA GLY A 650 -7.80 41.88 4.38
C GLY A 650 -9.27 41.55 4.06
N ASP A 651 -10.00 41.24 5.14
CA ASP A 651 -11.42 40.86 5.08
C ASP A 651 -12.34 41.99 4.64
N GLU A 652 -12.02 43.23 4.98
CA GLU A 652 -12.81 44.41 4.60
C GLU A 652 -12.80 44.60 3.08
N ARG A 653 -11.63 44.43 2.43
CA ARG A 653 -11.47 44.55 0.99
C ARG A 653 -12.20 43.39 0.29
N LEU A 654 -12.11 42.17 0.84
CA LEU A 654 -12.84 41.01 0.33
C LEU A 654 -14.35 41.27 0.30
N LEU A 655 -14.93 41.69 1.45
CA LEU A 655 -16.36 41.97 1.51
C LEU A 655 -16.77 43.14 0.60
N GLN A 656 -15.95 44.17 0.49
CA GLN A 656 -16.22 45.30 -0.40
C GLN A 656 -16.21 44.86 -1.87
N LEU A 657 -15.27 44.06 -2.31
CA LEU A 657 -15.20 43.54 -3.66
C LEU A 657 -16.43 42.67 -3.98
N LEU A 658 -16.71 41.69 -3.10
CA LEU A 658 -17.86 40.82 -3.28
C LEU A 658 -19.20 41.60 -3.23
N GLY A 659 -19.27 42.63 -2.40
CA GLY A 659 -20.45 43.50 -2.26
C GLY A 659 -20.64 44.47 -3.42
N CYS A 660 -19.60 44.87 -4.15
CA CYS A 660 -19.69 45.79 -5.28
C CYS A 660 -19.83 45.10 -6.65
N THR A 661 -19.51 43.79 -6.74
CA THR A 661 -19.44 43.05 -7.98
C THR A 661 -20.76 42.29 -8.24
N PRO A 662 -21.41 42.47 -9.41
CA PRO A 662 -22.56 41.65 -9.76
C PRO A 662 -22.13 40.17 -9.89
N PHE A 663 -22.85 39.28 -9.22
CA PHE A 663 -22.60 37.86 -9.41
C PHE A 663 -23.22 37.38 -10.73
N GLU A 664 -22.39 36.99 -11.67
CA GLU A 664 -22.82 36.40 -12.95
C GLU A 664 -22.68 34.87 -12.93
N SER A 665 -21.57 34.35 -12.43
CA SER A 665 -21.35 32.91 -12.20
C SER A 665 -20.27 32.68 -11.13
N SER A 666 -20.26 31.47 -10.55
CA SER A 666 -19.25 31.04 -9.60
C SER A 666 -17.84 31.16 -10.19
N GLN A 667 -17.65 30.77 -11.45
CA GLN A 667 -16.37 30.85 -12.13
C GLN A 667 -15.87 32.29 -12.25
N GLN A 668 -16.71 33.22 -12.74
CA GLN A 668 -16.31 34.60 -12.92
C GLN A 668 -15.98 35.29 -11.60
N THR A 669 -16.71 34.97 -10.53
CA THR A 669 -16.43 35.51 -9.18
C THR A 669 -15.08 35.02 -8.65
N VAL A 670 -14.80 33.74 -8.76
CA VAL A 670 -13.52 33.17 -8.32
C VAL A 670 -12.35 33.73 -9.13
N GLU A 671 -12.46 33.80 -10.44
CA GLU A 671 -11.40 34.35 -11.30
C GLU A 671 -11.18 35.85 -11.07
N LEU A 672 -12.26 36.62 -10.84
CA LEU A 672 -12.15 38.02 -10.49
C LEU A 672 -11.31 38.21 -9.23
N LEU A 673 -11.66 37.50 -8.15
CA LEU A 673 -10.94 37.62 -6.87
C LEU A 673 -9.49 37.18 -6.98
N LYS A 674 -9.22 36.11 -7.71
CA LYS A 674 -7.86 35.67 -7.99
C LYS A 674 -7.04 36.77 -8.67
N ASN A 675 -7.61 37.43 -9.70
CA ASN A 675 -6.96 38.50 -10.40
C ASN A 675 -6.76 39.76 -9.54
N GLU A 676 -7.73 40.08 -8.65
CA GLU A 676 -7.62 41.20 -7.74
C GLU A 676 -6.54 40.97 -6.66
N VAL A 677 -6.43 39.74 -6.13
CA VAL A 677 -5.35 39.38 -5.22
C VAL A 677 -3.99 39.47 -5.91
N GLU A 678 -3.87 38.96 -7.13
CA GLU A 678 -2.63 39.04 -7.90
C GLU A 678 -2.25 40.49 -8.24
N SER A 679 -3.23 41.31 -8.61
CA SER A 679 -3.04 42.73 -8.83
C SER A 679 -2.62 43.49 -7.57
N PHE A 680 -3.18 43.10 -6.40
CA PHE A 680 -2.82 43.69 -5.10
C PHE A 680 -1.41 43.34 -4.67
N ARG A 681 -0.95 42.09 -4.96
CA ARG A 681 0.41 41.66 -4.66
C ARG A 681 1.47 42.46 -5.41
N ASP A 682 1.17 43.01 -6.55
CA ASP A 682 2.05 43.86 -7.37
C ASP A 682 3.46 43.26 -7.56
N GLY A 683 3.53 41.94 -7.83
CA GLY A 683 4.75 41.19 -8.04
C GLY A 683 5.45 40.70 -6.75
N ALA A 684 4.84 40.80 -5.57
CA ALA A 684 5.30 40.12 -4.37
C ALA A 684 5.10 38.61 -4.50
N ASP A 685 6.03 37.81 -3.98
CA ASP A 685 5.90 36.35 -3.95
C ASP A 685 4.69 35.92 -3.11
N PRO A 686 3.99 34.82 -3.49
CA PRO A 686 2.87 34.32 -2.70
C PRO A 686 3.33 33.97 -1.26
N SER A 687 2.63 34.54 -0.28
CA SER A 687 2.85 34.22 1.15
C SER A 687 2.32 32.83 1.50
N ASP A 688 1.14 32.45 0.96
CA ASP A 688 0.50 31.18 1.16
C ASP A 688 -0.23 30.69 -0.09
N ASP A 689 -0.69 29.42 -0.05
CA ASP A 689 -1.52 28.82 -1.08
C ASP A 689 -2.86 29.57 -1.17
N LEU A 690 -3.31 29.83 -2.37
CA LEU A 690 -4.55 30.55 -2.64
C LEU A 690 -5.61 29.62 -3.18
N THR A 691 -6.59 29.29 -2.35
CA THR A 691 -7.71 28.44 -2.78
C THR A 691 -9.04 29.13 -2.53
N ILE A 692 -9.89 29.09 -3.54
CA ILE A 692 -11.16 29.79 -3.54
C ILE A 692 -12.23 28.85 -4.12
N MET A 693 -13.39 28.77 -3.49
CA MET A 693 -14.56 28.04 -3.98
C MET A 693 -15.82 28.89 -3.86
N CYS A 694 -16.63 28.86 -4.89
CA CYS A 694 -17.97 29.48 -4.89
C CYS A 694 -19.01 28.42 -5.26
N VAL A 695 -20.07 28.34 -4.45
CA VAL A 695 -21.20 27.43 -4.63
C VAL A 695 -22.51 28.23 -4.69
N SER A 696 -23.25 28.10 -5.76
CA SER A 696 -24.52 28.73 -5.94
C SER A 696 -25.60 27.72 -6.37
N VAL A 697 -26.73 27.76 -5.72
CA VAL A 697 -27.86 26.91 -6.04
C VAL A 697 -29.10 27.78 -6.35
N ASN A 698 -29.86 27.38 -7.36
CA ASN A 698 -31.17 27.96 -7.67
C ASN A 698 -32.17 26.83 -7.80
N ASN A 699 -32.87 26.57 -6.71
CA ASN A 699 -33.81 25.45 -6.59
C ASN A 699 -35.07 25.66 -7.45
N GLU A 700 -35.44 26.88 -7.83
CA GLU A 700 -36.53 27.16 -8.77
C GLU A 700 -36.21 26.63 -10.18
N LYS A 701 -34.95 26.76 -10.62
CA LYS A 701 -34.49 26.19 -11.90
C LYS A 701 -34.43 24.67 -11.89
N ILE A 702 -34.16 24.07 -10.73
CA ILE A 702 -34.12 22.60 -10.55
C ILE A 702 -35.51 21.99 -10.62
N ARG A 703 -36.53 22.69 -10.11
CA ARG A 703 -37.96 22.24 -10.11
C ARG A 703 -38.64 22.28 -11.49
N ILE A 704 -38.05 22.98 -12.46
CA ILE A 704 -38.62 23.16 -13.82
C ILE A 704 -38.10 22.06 -14.78
N LYS A 705 -37.85 20.85 -14.35
CA LYS A 705 -37.64 19.74 -15.29
C LYS A 705 -39.03 19.27 -15.76
N PRO A 706 -39.43 19.42 -17.05
CA PRO A 706 -40.64 18.80 -17.51
C PRO A 706 -40.52 17.30 -17.42
N SER A 707 -41.51 16.62 -16.84
CA SER A 707 -41.70 15.20 -16.97
C SER A 707 -41.72 14.89 -18.49
N SER A 708 -40.62 14.34 -18.99
CA SER A 708 -40.66 13.67 -20.28
C SER A 708 -41.41 12.36 -20.11
N ASP A 709 -42.57 12.28 -20.71
CA ASP A 709 -43.32 11.07 -20.99
C ASP A 709 -42.46 9.99 -21.65
#